data_7705ef4f91c3382c09881ce34b40e297
#
_entry.id   7705ef4f91c3382c09881ce34b40e297
#
_cell.length_a   1.000
_cell.length_b   1.000
_cell.length_c   1.000
_cell.angle_alpha   90.00
_cell.angle_beta   90.00
_cell.angle_gamma   90.00
#
_symmetry.space_group_name_H-M   'P 1'
#
loop_
_entity.id
_entity.type
_entity.pdbx_description
1 polymer ?
#
loop_
_entity_poly.entity_id
_entity_poly.type
_entity_poly.pdbx_seq_one_letter_code
_entity_poly.pdbx_strand_id
1 'polypeptide(L)'
;MEEHPIPPQASQGEPQETITRISGMYQNWFLDYASYVILERAVPALEDGFKPVQRRIMHSMDELEDGRYNKVANIVGNTMKYHPHGDASIGDAIIQLGQKELLIDTQGSWGNILTGDDAAAPRYIEARLSKFALDVLFSPKVTQWQKSYDGRNDEPVHLPVKFPLLLAQGAEGIAVGLSTKILPHNFNELIDASVLYLEGKPFELYPDFPTAGIMDAAGYNDGMRGGRIRVRARIAQRDKSTLVITEIPFGTTTSSLIDSILKANEKGKIKVLKVDDNTAANVEILVHLPKGISPDKTIDALYAFTDCETSISPLCCVIEGSRPLFIGVSDILKKSTDRTVEILKKELEVRLDDLEQKWHNASLEKIFIREEMYIDFKNYSDKESLYAYLYKRFEPFKEQLLRPITDEDLERLTQIPMIRITKYDTYKAEENLLKIEENIAEVKDHLANLIAFAIDYFRNLQKKYGKGKDRKTEIRPFDTIEATKVVVRNLKLYVNREEGFVGTSLKKDEYVADCSDIDDIIVFTADGKMIITKVTEKSYIGKNIVHVGVFKKNDTRTVYNLVYRNGNDKISYIKRFTVTGIIRDKEYDVVEPHKDSQVLYFSANPNGEAEVISVILRQAGSVKKLKWDINFADILIKGRSSRGNIVTKYAIKRIELKEKGVSTLKPRKIWYDPIVHRLNTEGRGELLGSFKGEDRLLLISKDAIVKTVIPDLSLHFDPNLLIIEKWNPEKPISVIHYEGEKERYFIKRFLVENPNREELVISDHPKSQLLFVSTQWRPMAEVIFTKTGRERAENQTVNIEEFIAIKGIKAIGNQLSTERIKEIVPLEPLPYEEPQEEETATEEEETSAPEVIQPDLFSGLDQ
;
A
#
# COMPACT_ATOMS: atom_id res chain seq x y z
N MET A 1 40.29 40.42 85.26
CA MET A 1 40.28 39.08 84.55
C MET A 1 38.78 38.83 84.19
N GLU A 2 38.51 39.10 83.03
CA GLU A 2 37.16 38.87 82.45
C GLU A 2 37.14 37.50 81.76
N GLU A 3 36.16 36.68 82.23
CA GLU A 3 35.96 35.36 81.66
C GLU A 3 35.17 35.50 80.33
N HIS A 4 35.73 35.00 79.25
CA HIS A 4 35.03 34.86 77.95
C HIS A 4 34.15 33.62 77.99
N PRO A 5 32.84 33.71 77.55
CA PRO A 5 32.04 32.51 77.49
C PRO A 5 32.37 31.67 76.24
N ILE A 6 32.50 30.37 76.50
CA ILE A 6 32.70 29.31 75.47
C ILE A 6 31.44 29.25 74.60
N PRO A 7 31.58 29.26 73.27
CA PRO A 7 30.42 29.05 72.41
C PRO A 7 29.87 27.63 72.53
N PRO A 8 28.54 27.40 72.42
CA PRO A 8 27.97 26.09 72.56
C PRO A 8 28.39 25.19 71.37
N GLN A 9 28.82 23.99 71.68
CA GLN A 9 29.09 22.91 70.70
C GLN A 9 27.84 22.68 69.84
N ALA A 10 27.95 22.76 68.50
CA ALA A 10 26.98 22.36 67.55
C ALA A 10 26.70 20.85 67.72
N SER A 11 25.49 20.52 68.11
CA SER A 11 25.01 19.13 68.10
C SER A 11 25.10 18.63 66.66
N GLN A 12 25.87 17.57 66.44
CA GLN A 12 25.82 16.81 65.24
C GLN A 12 24.42 16.22 65.11
N GLY A 13 23.56 16.86 64.30
CA GLY A 13 22.31 16.28 63.90
C GLY A 13 22.58 15.03 63.08
N GLU A 14 21.97 13.93 63.48
CA GLU A 14 21.89 12.73 62.69
C GLU A 14 21.34 13.09 61.29
N PRO A 15 21.82 12.44 60.21
CA PRO A 15 21.26 12.70 58.89
C PRO A 15 19.78 12.32 58.89
N GLN A 16 18.90 13.30 58.76
CA GLN A 16 17.50 13.05 58.58
C GLN A 16 17.34 12.25 57.28
N GLU A 17 16.98 10.99 57.41
CA GLU A 17 16.53 10.18 56.26
C GLU A 17 15.27 10.83 55.71
N THR A 18 15.42 11.42 54.55
CA THR A 18 14.30 12.03 53.83
C THR A 18 13.48 10.86 53.23
N ILE A 19 12.44 10.45 53.93
CA ILE A 19 11.50 9.42 53.41
C ILE A 19 10.70 10.03 52.27
N THR A 20 11.10 9.80 51.04
CA THR A 20 10.37 10.20 49.86
C THR A 20 9.32 9.14 49.53
N ARG A 21 8.04 9.50 49.64
CA ARG A 21 6.95 8.60 49.25
C ARG A 21 6.97 8.32 47.75
N ILE A 22 6.70 7.09 47.34
CA ILE A 22 6.59 6.70 45.92
C ILE A 22 5.63 7.62 45.16
N SER A 23 4.53 8.07 45.80
CA SER A 23 3.60 9.05 45.21
C SER A 23 4.28 10.38 44.85
N GLY A 24 5.19 10.89 45.70
CA GLY A 24 5.96 12.10 45.40
C GLY A 24 6.98 11.91 44.27
N MET A 25 7.58 10.74 44.19
CA MET A 25 8.46 10.37 43.03
C MET A 25 7.68 10.35 41.72
N TYR A 26 6.48 9.74 41.70
CA TYR A 26 5.61 9.76 40.56
C TYR A 26 5.11 11.15 40.20
N GLN A 27 4.72 11.93 41.19
CA GLN A 27 4.09 13.24 41.00
C GLN A 27 5.09 14.30 40.54
N ASN A 28 6.34 14.26 41.00
CA ASN A 28 7.34 15.28 40.67
C ASN A 28 8.36 14.78 39.65
N TRP A 29 9.10 13.74 39.94
CA TRP A 29 10.22 13.31 39.09
C TRP A 29 9.79 12.67 37.78
N PHE A 30 8.73 11.82 37.82
CA PHE A 30 8.25 11.17 36.60
C PHE A 30 7.57 12.18 35.68
N LEU A 31 6.77 13.10 36.21
CA LEU A 31 6.13 14.15 35.40
C LEU A 31 7.16 15.10 34.81
N ASP A 32 8.17 15.51 35.58
CA ASP A 32 9.25 16.36 35.07
C ASP A 32 10.04 15.66 33.96
N TYR A 33 10.38 14.38 34.14
CA TYR A 33 11.04 13.59 33.12
C TYR A 33 10.14 13.37 31.89
N ALA A 34 8.87 13.05 32.07
CA ALA A 34 7.92 12.88 30.99
C ALA A 34 7.74 14.18 30.18
N SER A 35 7.57 15.32 30.85
CA SER A 35 7.53 16.65 30.24
C SER A 35 8.78 16.95 29.45
N TYR A 36 9.95 16.70 30.04
CA TYR A 36 11.23 16.88 29.35
C TYR A 36 11.33 16.04 28.08
N VAL A 37 10.99 14.74 28.13
CA VAL A 37 11.03 13.86 26.95
C VAL A 37 10.05 14.31 25.86
N ILE A 38 8.88 14.82 26.25
CA ILE A 38 7.88 15.32 25.31
C ILE A 38 8.37 16.60 24.64
N LEU A 39 8.74 17.61 25.42
CA LEU A 39 9.01 18.97 24.94
C LEU A 39 10.41 19.12 24.34
N GLU A 40 11.42 18.45 24.93
CA GLU A 40 12.83 18.69 24.63
C GLU A 40 13.51 17.56 23.84
N ARG A 41 12.75 16.51 23.44
CA ARG A 41 13.37 15.37 22.75
C ARG A 41 12.56 14.78 21.61
N ALA A 42 11.32 14.33 21.89
CA ALA A 42 10.63 13.39 21.00
C ALA A 42 9.71 14.05 19.99
N VAL A 43 9.05 15.15 20.37
CA VAL A 43 7.99 15.79 19.59
C VAL A 43 8.54 17.04 18.90
N PRO A 44 8.29 17.23 17.60
CA PRO A 44 8.74 18.43 16.88
C PRO A 44 7.89 19.65 17.26
N ALA A 45 8.52 20.85 17.24
CA ALA A 45 7.80 22.11 17.38
C ALA A 45 6.99 22.40 16.09
N LEU A 46 5.82 22.99 16.27
CA LEU A 46 4.98 23.41 15.16
C LEU A 46 5.60 24.59 14.42
N GLU A 47 6.27 25.48 15.17
CA GLU A 47 6.80 26.75 14.71
C GLU A 47 7.87 26.59 13.62
N ASP A 48 8.75 25.61 13.73
CA ASP A 48 9.84 25.40 12.79
C ASP A 48 9.95 23.96 12.24
N GLY A 49 9.14 23.05 12.78
CA GLY A 49 9.13 21.65 12.36
C GLY A 49 10.30 20.82 12.87
N PHE A 50 11.12 21.34 13.77
CA PHE A 50 12.28 20.66 14.30
C PHE A 50 12.06 20.10 15.70
N LYS A 51 12.73 18.98 15.98
CA LYS A 51 13.05 18.59 17.35
C LYS A 51 14.22 19.46 17.86
N PRO A 52 14.37 19.66 19.17
CA PRO A 52 15.46 20.50 19.70
C PRO A 52 16.86 20.13 19.20
N VAL A 53 17.19 18.86 19.12
CA VAL A 53 18.49 18.42 18.59
C VAL A 53 18.68 18.83 17.11
N GLN A 54 17.66 18.70 16.30
CA GLN A 54 17.70 19.07 14.88
C GLN A 54 17.85 20.59 14.68
N ARG A 55 17.15 21.39 15.47
CA ARG A 55 17.27 22.87 15.47
C ARG A 55 18.69 23.30 15.83
N ARG A 56 19.27 22.68 16.87
CA ARG A 56 20.65 22.94 17.32
C ARG A 56 21.69 22.52 16.27
N ILE A 57 21.47 21.43 15.56
CA ILE A 57 22.31 21.02 14.43
C ILE A 57 22.26 22.07 13.32
N MET A 58 21.07 22.53 12.90
CA MET A 58 20.95 23.55 11.85
C MET A 58 21.62 24.85 12.25
N HIS A 59 21.44 25.30 13.51
CA HIS A 59 22.12 26.48 14.04
C HIS A 59 23.63 26.32 14.06
N SER A 60 24.14 25.15 14.51
CA SER A 60 25.56 24.86 14.51
C SER A 60 26.16 24.82 13.09
N MET A 61 25.41 24.32 12.11
CA MET A 61 25.84 24.34 10.71
C MET A 61 25.85 25.74 10.12
N ASP A 62 24.92 26.61 10.51
CA ASP A 62 24.90 28.02 10.11
C ASP A 62 26.12 28.80 10.64
N GLU A 63 26.52 28.53 11.90
CA GLU A 63 27.76 29.10 12.45
C GLU A 63 29.04 28.69 11.71
N LEU A 64 29.04 27.47 11.15
CA LEU A 64 30.18 26.92 10.40
C LEU A 64 30.07 27.17 8.88
N GLU A 65 29.05 27.89 8.42
CA GLU A 65 28.77 28.07 6.99
C GLU A 65 29.82 29.00 6.33
N ASP A 66 30.60 28.41 5.43
CA ASP A 66 31.59 29.13 4.62
C ASP A 66 31.56 28.70 3.12
N GLY A 67 30.50 28.01 2.72
CA GLY A 67 30.30 27.45 1.37
C GLY A 67 30.98 26.11 1.13
N ARG A 68 31.79 25.63 2.06
CA ARG A 68 32.53 24.36 1.93
C ARG A 68 31.88 23.23 2.74
N TYR A 69 32.24 22.00 2.40
CA TYR A 69 31.87 20.84 3.20
C TYR A 69 32.68 20.77 4.50
N ASN A 70 32.00 20.51 5.60
CA ASN A 70 32.56 20.27 6.91
C ASN A 70 32.46 18.80 7.30
N LYS A 71 33.47 18.24 7.98
CA LYS A 71 33.36 16.90 8.56
C LYS A 71 32.18 16.85 9.54
N VAL A 72 31.36 15.80 9.44
CA VAL A 72 30.25 15.61 10.38
C VAL A 72 30.71 15.60 11.82
N ALA A 73 31.91 15.05 12.11
CA ALA A 73 32.51 15.08 13.43
C ALA A 73 32.73 16.51 13.96
N ASN A 74 33.07 17.48 13.09
CA ASN A 74 33.22 18.89 13.49
C ASN A 74 31.87 19.53 13.80
N ILE A 75 30.84 19.22 13.00
CA ILE A 75 29.47 19.70 13.22
C ILE A 75 28.93 19.13 14.54
N VAL A 76 29.16 17.84 14.81
CA VAL A 76 28.80 17.21 16.10
C VAL A 76 29.46 17.95 17.26
N GLY A 77 30.78 18.17 17.18
CA GLY A 77 31.55 18.86 18.22
C GLY A 77 31.04 20.30 18.44
N ASN A 78 30.71 21.04 17.38
CA ASN A 78 30.13 22.38 17.49
C ASN A 78 28.71 22.36 18.10
N THR A 79 27.88 21.39 17.74
CA THR A 79 26.51 21.22 18.26
C THR A 79 26.50 20.93 19.76
N MET A 80 27.52 20.28 20.32
CA MET A 80 27.62 20.01 21.75
C MET A 80 27.67 21.28 22.62
N LYS A 81 27.97 22.47 22.05
CA LYS A 81 27.83 23.77 22.77
C LYS A 81 26.36 24.04 23.18
N TYR A 82 25.41 23.48 22.47
CA TYR A 82 23.97 23.71 22.62
C TYR A 82 23.21 22.49 23.11
N HIS A 83 23.71 21.28 22.84
CA HIS A 83 22.99 20.04 23.14
C HIS A 83 23.68 19.23 24.23
N PRO A 84 23.06 19.10 25.45
CA PRO A 84 23.69 18.48 26.61
C PRO A 84 23.65 16.95 26.63
N HIS A 85 23.71 16.32 25.44
CA HIS A 85 23.67 14.86 25.28
C HIS A 85 24.85 14.35 24.48
N GLY A 86 25.05 13.01 24.47
CA GLY A 86 26.22 12.38 23.84
C GLY A 86 26.29 12.62 22.32
N ASP A 87 27.51 12.67 21.82
CA ASP A 87 27.90 12.89 20.42
C ASP A 87 27.23 11.90 19.44
N ALA A 88 27.05 10.64 19.83
CA ALA A 88 26.39 9.63 19.03
C ALA A 88 24.96 10.06 18.64
N SER A 89 24.17 10.58 19.58
CA SER A 89 22.78 11.01 19.32
C SER A 89 22.71 12.19 18.34
N ILE A 90 23.70 13.08 18.40
CA ILE A 90 23.84 14.20 17.45
C ILE A 90 24.23 13.67 16.07
N GLY A 91 25.20 12.74 16.02
CA GLY A 91 25.62 12.10 14.78
C GLY A 91 24.47 11.40 14.04
N ASP A 92 23.70 10.60 14.76
CA ASP A 92 22.52 9.90 14.22
C ASP A 92 21.46 10.88 13.68
N ALA A 93 21.22 11.98 14.40
CA ALA A 93 20.29 13.01 13.96
C ALA A 93 20.75 13.73 12.69
N ILE A 94 22.06 14.02 12.56
CA ILE A 94 22.65 14.60 11.33
C ILE A 94 22.50 13.62 10.16
N ILE A 95 22.79 12.34 10.36
CA ILE A 95 22.64 11.31 9.32
C ILE A 95 21.20 11.24 8.84
N GLN A 96 20.23 11.19 9.76
CA GLN A 96 18.81 11.17 9.39
C GLN A 96 18.38 12.42 8.61
N LEU A 97 18.88 13.62 8.98
CA LEU A 97 18.62 14.85 8.26
C LEU A 97 19.25 14.83 6.86
N GLY A 98 20.47 14.32 6.71
CA GLY A 98 21.17 14.20 5.45
C GLY A 98 20.51 13.22 4.49
N GLN A 99 20.03 12.08 5.00
CA GLN A 99 19.33 11.06 4.21
C GLN A 99 17.97 11.55 3.62
N LYS A 100 17.40 12.65 4.16
CA LYS A 100 16.20 13.29 3.62
C LYS A 100 16.47 14.19 2.40
N GLU A 101 17.73 14.45 2.06
CA GLU A 101 18.19 15.19 0.87
C GLU A 101 17.48 16.54 0.65
N LEU A 102 17.17 17.27 1.71
CA LEU A 102 16.47 18.54 1.63
C LEU A 102 17.28 19.70 2.22
N LEU A 103 17.74 19.56 3.45
CA LEU A 103 18.41 20.65 4.19
C LEU A 103 19.94 20.57 4.14
N ILE A 104 20.47 19.39 3.91
CA ILE A 104 21.90 19.10 3.99
C ILE A 104 22.36 18.52 2.65
N ASP A 105 23.38 19.14 2.05
CA ASP A 105 24.13 18.52 0.97
C ASP A 105 25.16 17.57 1.60
N THR A 106 25.22 16.34 1.12
CA THR A 106 26.02 15.26 1.71
C THR A 106 27.18 14.85 0.80
N GLN A 107 28.32 14.47 1.40
CA GLN A 107 29.46 13.91 0.69
C GLN A 107 30.03 12.71 1.48
N GLY A 108 30.32 11.61 0.75
CA GLY A 108 30.76 10.35 1.36
C GLY A 108 29.61 9.33 1.44
N SER A 109 29.78 8.27 2.22
CA SER A 109 28.79 7.20 2.40
C SER A 109 27.85 7.52 3.58
N TRP A 110 26.65 7.97 3.27
CA TRP A 110 25.61 8.34 4.25
C TRP A 110 24.63 7.21 4.57
N GLY A 111 24.99 5.98 4.19
CA GLY A 111 24.05 4.85 4.26
C GLY A 111 23.05 4.86 3.10
N ASN A 112 22.13 3.92 3.12
CA ASN A 112 21.12 3.80 2.09
C ASN A 112 19.77 3.41 2.71
N ILE A 113 18.77 4.28 2.59
CA ILE A 113 17.41 4.06 3.11
C ILE A 113 16.68 2.90 2.42
N LEU A 114 17.10 2.50 1.21
CA LEU A 114 16.50 1.40 0.46
C LEU A 114 17.06 0.05 0.90
N THR A 115 18.38 -0.06 1.06
CA THR A 115 19.04 -1.32 1.44
C THR A 115 19.13 -1.50 2.95
N GLY A 116 19.11 -0.40 3.70
CA GLY A 116 19.31 -0.39 5.16
C GLY A 116 20.77 -0.36 5.56
N ASP A 117 21.67 -0.05 4.62
CA ASP A 117 23.09 0.09 4.92
C ASP A 117 23.35 1.29 5.85
N ASP A 118 24.21 1.11 6.83
CA ASP A 118 24.60 2.14 7.78
C ASP A 118 25.49 3.20 7.13
N ALA A 119 25.43 4.42 7.67
CA ALA A 119 26.35 5.49 7.29
C ALA A 119 27.76 5.21 7.80
N ALA A 120 28.75 5.71 7.07
CA ALA A 120 30.13 5.70 7.55
C ALA A 120 30.29 6.59 8.81
N ALA A 121 31.32 6.32 9.62
CA ALA A 121 31.56 7.08 10.85
C ALA A 121 31.70 8.59 10.57
N PRO A 122 31.26 9.48 11.49
CA PRO A 122 31.23 10.94 11.32
C PRO A 122 32.55 11.59 10.88
N ARG A 123 33.68 10.98 11.15
CA ARG A 123 35.00 11.46 10.72
C ARG A 123 35.30 11.29 9.22
N TYR A 124 34.51 10.45 8.51
CA TYR A 124 34.70 10.18 7.09
C TYR A 124 33.73 10.92 6.18
N ILE A 125 32.51 11.18 6.66
CA ILE A 125 31.46 11.85 5.90
C ILE A 125 31.49 13.38 6.13
N GLU A 126 31.00 14.10 5.15
CA GLU A 126 31.00 15.57 5.15
C GLU A 126 29.62 16.11 4.80
N ALA A 127 29.30 17.28 5.33
CA ALA A 127 28.02 17.94 5.17
C ALA A 127 28.19 19.46 5.03
N ARG A 128 27.26 20.10 4.34
CA ARG A 128 27.04 21.53 4.37
C ARG A 128 25.55 21.84 4.24
N LEU A 129 25.13 23.04 4.55
CA LEU A 129 23.77 23.48 4.33
C LEU A 129 23.45 23.52 2.83
N SER A 130 22.28 23.04 2.46
CA SER A 130 21.79 23.16 1.08
C SER A 130 21.42 24.62 0.80
N LYS A 131 21.40 25.03 -0.47
CA LYS A 131 20.93 26.37 -0.86
C LYS A 131 19.48 26.61 -0.43
N PHE A 132 18.66 25.57 -0.43
CA PHE A 132 17.29 25.63 0.07
C PHE A 132 17.26 25.95 1.58
N ALA A 133 18.10 25.29 2.36
CA ALA A 133 18.20 25.53 3.80
C ALA A 133 18.61 26.99 4.09
N LEU A 134 19.61 27.50 3.38
CA LEU A 134 20.08 28.89 3.53
C LEU A 134 18.98 29.92 3.20
N ASP A 135 18.17 29.68 2.17
CA ASP A 135 17.10 30.58 1.77
C ASP A 135 15.89 30.55 2.74
N VAL A 136 15.66 29.41 3.40
CA VAL A 136 14.38 29.14 4.08
C VAL A 136 14.47 29.19 5.60
N LEU A 137 15.62 28.79 6.19
CA LEU A 137 15.73 28.57 7.62
C LEU A 137 16.20 29.79 8.43
N PHE A 138 17.00 30.68 7.85
CA PHE A 138 17.77 31.66 8.60
C PHE A 138 17.34 33.09 8.29
N SER A 139 17.14 33.88 9.34
CA SER A 139 16.95 35.31 9.31
C SER A 139 17.30 35.86 10.70
N PRO A 140 18.59 36.15 10.97
CA PRO A 140 19.07 36.47 12.32
C PRO A 140 18.36 37.66 12.97
N LYS A 141 17.95 38.68 12.17
CA LYS A 141 17.25 39.87 12.67
C LYS A 141 15.82 39.62 13.14
N VAL A 142 15.20 38.51 12.67
CA VAL A 142 13.83 38.12 13.02
C VAL A 142 13.81 36.99 14.04
N THR A 143 14.93 36.30 14.21
CA THR A 143 15.09 35.18 15.14
C THR A 143 15.01 35.65 16.58
N GLN A 144 14.27 34.91 17.42
CA GLN A 144 14.27 35.05 18.87
C GLN A 144 15.36 34.18 19.46
N TRP A 145 16.22 34.76 20.30
CA TRP A 145 17.36 34.09 20.87
C TRP A 145 17.15 33.82 22.35
N GLN A 146 17.72 32.74 22.84
CA GLN A 146 17.79 32.34 24.23
C GLN A 146 19.19 31.86 24.60
N LYS A 147 19.53 31.79 25.88
CA LYS A 147 20.80 31.21 26.32
C LYS A 147 20.81 29.69 26.17
N SER A 148 21.94 29.14 25.77
CA SER A 148 22.20 27.69 25.80
C SER A 148 22.13 27.15 27.23
N TYR A 149 22.05 25.80 27.36
CA TYR A 149 21.93 25.13 28.66
C TYR A 149 23.00 25.49 29.67
N ASP A 150 24.20 25.92 29.23
CA ASP A 150 25.30 26.34 30.07
C ASP A 150 25.41 27.87 30.23
N GLY A 151 24.49 28.64 29.59
CA GLY A 151 24.41 30.08 29.61
C GLY A 151 25.52 30.82 28.83
N ARG A 152 26.42 30.12 28.15
CA ARG A 152 27.58 30.71 27.49
C ARG A 152 27.31 31.20 26.07
N ASN A 153 26.41 30.52 25.37
CA ASN A 153 26.12 30.77 23.96
C ASN A 153 24.66 31.21 23.80
N ASP A 154 24.32 31.80 22.68
CA ASP A 154 22.94 32.11 22.29
C ASP A 154 22.48 31.07 21.27
N GLU A 155 21.30 30.47 21.47
CA GLU A 155 20.65 29.56 20.54
C GLU A 155 19.27 30.08 20.15
N PRO A 156 18.74 29.76 18.93
CA PRO A 156 17.41 30.18 18.55
C PRO A 156 16.34 29.44 19.35
N VAL A 157 15.31 30.16 19.84
CA VAL A 157 14.12 29.52 20.43
C VAL A 157 13.43 28.65 19.37
N HIS A 158 13.15 29.25 18.21
CA HIS A 158 12.74 28.56 16.97
C HIS A 158 13.44 29.24 15.80
N LEU A 159 13.73 28.45 14.76
CA LEU A 159 14.20 29.00 13.49
C LEU A 159 13.04 29.67 12.75
N PRO A 160 13.29 30.81 12.03
CA PRO A 160 12.29 31.50 11.23
C PRO A 160 12.04 30.77 9.89
N VAL A 161 11.49 29.56 9.95
CA VAL A 161 11.29 28.69 8.79
C VAL A 161 10.15 29.20 7.90
N LYS A 162 10.43 29.45 6.62
CA LYS A 162 9.48 30.00 5.63
C LYS A 162 9.01 28.94 4.63
N PHE A 163 8.63 27.77 5.14
CA PHE A 163 8.19 26.61 4.35
C PHE A 163 7.55 25.57 5.29
N PRO A 164 6.54 24.76 4.87
CA PRO A 164 5.94 23.72 5.71
C PRO A 164 6.88 22.52 5.88
N LEU A 165 8.03 22.76 6.52
CA LEU A 165 9.15 21.83 6.64
C LEU A 165 8.80 20.55 7.36
N LEU A 166 7.99 20.62 8.43
CA LEU A 166 7.55 19.46 9.19
C LEU A 166 6.88 18.42 8.29
N LEU A 167 6.00 18.86 7.40
CA LEU A 167 5.28 17.99 6.48
C LEU A 167 6.19 17.46 5.36
N ALA A 168 7.15 18.27 4.89
CA ALA A 168 8.09 17.81 3.87
C ALA A 168 9.03 16.71 4.38
N GLN A 169 9.50 16.84 5.62
CA GLN A 169 10.44 15.88 6.21
C GLN A 169 9.77 14.72 6.93
N GLY A 170 8.53 14.92 7.41
CA GLY A 170 7.92 14.02 8.36
C GLY A 170 8.68 13.99 9.71
N ALA A 171 8.05 13.42 10.72
CA ALA A 171 8.67 13.22 12.02
C ALA A 171 8.09 11.98 12.70
N GLU A 172 8.97 11.22 13.36
CA GLU A 172 8.56 10.10 14.21
C GLU A 172 9.25 10.24 15.56
N GLY A 173 8.50 10.08 16.64
CA GLY A 173 9.02 10.17 17.99
C GLY A 173 8.15 9.44 19.00
N ILE A 174 8.80 8.78 19.95
CA ILE A 174 8.15 8.08 21.05
C ILE A 174 8.54 8.80 22.34
N ALA A 175 7.54 9.33 23.04
CA ALA A 175 7.70 9.97 24.33
C ALA A 175 7.04 9.15 25.44
N VAL A 176 7.00 9.68 26.66
CA VAL A 176 6.31 9.05 27.77
C VAL A 176 4.81 9.38 27.69
N GLY A 177 3.99 8.36 27.46
CA GLY A 177 2.52 8.50 27.40
C GLY A 177 1.98 9.04 26.08
N LEU A 178 2.84 9.49 25.15
CA LEU A 178 2.44 9.93 23.81
C LEU A 178 3.49 9.61 22.75
N SER A 179 3.07 9.63 21.50
CA SER A 179 3.96 9.48 20.35
C SER A 179 3.52 10.40 19.22
N THR A 180 4.41 10.64 18.29
CA THR A 180 4.11 11.34 17.03
C THR A 180 4.59 10.52 15.86
N LYS A 181 3.78 10.48 14.78
CA LYS A 181 4.15 9.86 13.50
C LYS A 181 3.54 10.67 12.36
N ILE A 182 4.27 11.69 11.95
CA ILE A 182 3.92 12.59 10.84
C ILE A 182 4.65 12.06 9.60
N LEU A 183 3.89 11.70 8.58
CA LEU A 183 4.43 11.14 7.35
C LEU A 183 4.95 12.25 6.44
N PRO A 184 5.98 11.98 5.62
CA PRO A 184 6.49 12.97 4.65
C PRO A 184 5.49 13.20 3.51
N HIS A 185 5.49 14.43 2.97
CA HIS A 185 4.65 14.86 1.86
C HIS A 185 5.50 15.45 0.74
N ASN A 186 4.93 15.48 -0.46
CA ASN A 186 5.61 15.98 -1.64
C ASN A 186 5.90 17.48 -1.57
N PHE A 187 7.11 17.85 -1.94
CA PHE A 187 7.60 19.25 -1.89
C PHE A 187 6.75 20.21 -2.73
N ASN A 188 6.44 19.84 -3.97
CA ASN A 188 5.67 20.69 -4.88
C ASN A 188 4.20 20.79 -4.44
N GLU A 189 3.61 19.68 -3.99
CA GLU A 189 2.22 19.65 -3.49
C GLU A 189 2.05 20.49 -2.21
N LEU A 190 3.05 20.53 -1.33
CA LEU A 190 3.03 21.39 -0.16
C LEU A 190 3.02 22.87 -0.54
N ILE A 191 3.79 23.28 -1.55
CA ILE A 191 3.77 24.64 -2.07
C ILE A 191 2.42 24.95 -2.72
N ASP A 192 1.93 24.07 -3.58
CA ASP A 192 0.64 24.23 -4.22
C ASP A 192 -0.51 24.35 -3.21
N ALA A 193 -0.53 23.51 -2.18
CA ALA A 193 -1.50 23.56 -1.10
C ALA A 193 -1.39 24.85 -0.28
N SER A 194 -0.17 25.34 -0.01
CA SER A 194 0.05 26.63 0.68
C SER A 194 -0.48 27.81 -0.15
N VAL A 195 -0.27 27.80 -1.46
CA VAL A 195 -0.82 28.83 -2.37
C VAL A 195 -2.35 28.75 -2.43
N LEU A 196 -2.91 27.56 -2.59
CA LEU A 196 -4.38 27.36 -2.57
C LEU A 196 -5.00 27.88 -1.27
N TYR A 197 -4.37 27.60 -0.13
CA TYR A 197 -4.82 28.10 1.16
C TYR A 197 -4.82 29.64 1.22
N LEU A 198 -3.75 30.29 0.76
CA LEU A 198 -3.66 31.75 0.70
C LEU A 198 -4.67 32.39 -0.26
N GLU A 199 -5.06 31.67 -1.30
CA GLU A 199 -6.13 32.05 -2.25
C GLU A 199 -7.54 31.76 -1.69
N GLY A 200 -7.68 31.16 -0.51
CA GLY A 200 -8.96 30.75 0.07
C GLY A 200 -9.61 29.54 -0.62
N LYS A 201 -8.86 28.73 -1.34
CA LYS A 201 -9.32 27.55 -2.05
C LYS A 201 -9.11 26.27 -1.22
N PRO A 202 -9.94 25.23 -1.41
CA PRO A 202 -9.73 23.94 -0.77
C PRO A 202 -8.49 23.24 -1.36
N PHE A 203 -7.83 22.43 -0.54
CA PHE A 203 -6.71 21.58 -0.91
C PHE A 203 -6.80 20.23 -0.21
N GLU A 204 -6.15 19.24 -0.76
CA GLU A 204 -5.96 17.91 -0.17
C GLU A 204 -4.48 17.54 -0.18
N LEU A 205 -4.03 16.88 0.86
CA LEU A 205 -2.65 16.42 1.00
C LEU A 205 -2.61 14.94 1.40
N TYR A 206 -1.79 14.19 0.69
CA TYR A 206 -1.50 12.80 0.99
C TYR A 206 0.00 12.57 1.11
N PRO A 207 0.44 11.64 1.95
CA PRO A 207 1.85 11.30 2.08
C PRO A 207 2.50 10.95 0.73
N ASP A 208 3.79 11.24 0.62
CA ASP A 208 4.65 10.84 -0.49
C ASP A 208 5.96 10.30 0.07
N PHE A 209 6.33 9.10 -0.32
CA PHE A 209 7.45 8.38 0.29
C PHE A 209 8.68 8.37 -0.62
N PRO A 210 9.88 8.54 -0.05
CA PRO A 210 11.12 8.46 -0.81
C PRO A 210 11.34 7.09 -1.46
N THR A 211 10.78 6.02 -0.87
CA THR A 211 10.82 4.65 -1.36
C THR A 211 9.79 4.35 -2.45
N ALA A 212 8.98 5.33 -2.84
CA ALA A 212 7.88 5.20 -3.79
C ALA A 212 6.80 4.19 -3.33
N GLY A 213 6.44 3.20 -4.13
CA GLY A 213 5.39 2.22 -3.83
C GLY A 213 3.99 2.68 -4.20
N ILE A 214 3.01 1.86 -3.85
CA ILE A 214 1.59 2.11 -4.10
C ILE A 214 0.90 2.28 -2.75
N MET A 215 0.07 3.32 -2.61
CA MET A 215 -0.60 3.64 -1.35
C MET A 215 -2.12 3.65 -1.52
N ASP A 216 -2.79 2.97 -0.61
CA ASP A 216 -4.23 3.12 -0.40
C ASP A 216 -4.45 4.10 0.77
N ALA A 217 -4.93 5.28 0.42
CA ALA A 217 -5.11 6.40 1.34
C ALA A 217 -6.57 6.58 1.81
N ALA A 218 -7.50 5.67 1.46
CA ALA A 218 -8.92 5.81 1.79
C ALA A 218 -9.20 6.01 3.28
N GLY A 219 -8.34 5.42 4.14
CA GLY A 219 -8.43 5.56 5.60
C GLY A 219 -7.47 6.58 6.23
N TYR A 220 -6.89 7.52 5.47
CA TYR A 220 -5.82 8.40 5.95
C TYR A 220 -6.23 9.33 7.10
N ASN A 221 -7.48 9.82 7.09
CA ASN A 221 -8.04 10.69 8.12
C ASN A 221 -7.17 11.92 8.45
N ASP A 222 -6.62 12.58 7.43
CA ASP A 222 -5.76 13.76 7.56
C ASP A 222 -4.58 13.59 8.55
N GLY A 223 -4.07 12.36 8.69
CA GLY A 223 -2.97 12.06 9.62
C GLY A 223 -3.33 12.03 11.09
N MET A 224 -4.61 12.14 11.46
CA MET A 224 -5.09 12.11 12.83
C MET A 224 -5.19 10.69 13.39
N ARG A 225 -5.37 10.62 14.72
CA ARG A 225 -5.56 9.36 15.45
C ARG A 225 -6.71 8.55 14.86
N GLY A 226 -6.49 7.23 14.66
CA GLY A 226 -7.45 6.33 14.05
C GLY A 226 -7.30 6.25 12.52
N GLY A 227 -6.54 7.15 11.91
CA GLY A 227 -6.18 7.06 10.50
C GLY A 227 -5.31 5.83 10.22
N ARG A 228 -5.44 5.28 9.01
CA ARG A 228 -4.66 4.14 8.54
C ARG A 228 -4.48 4.19 7.04
N ILE A 229 -3.26 3.98 6.59
CA ILE A 229 -2.94 3.77 5.18
C ILE A 229 -2.31 2.40 4.98
N ARG A 230 -2.45 1.85 3.79
CA ARG A 230 -1.73 0.64 3.38
C ARG A 230 -0.78 1.00 2.26
N VAL A 231 0.44 0.49 2.34
CA VAL A 231 1.48 0.73 1.33
C VAL A 231 1.96 -0.62 0.80
N ARG A 232 1.95 -0.77 -0.53
CA ARG A 232 2.39 -1.96 -1.24
C ARG A 232 3.67 -1.71 -1.99
N ALA A 233 4.54 -2.71 -2.01
CA ALA A 233 5.63 -2.82 -2.97
C ALA A 233 5.08 -2.82 -4.41
N ARG A 234 5.82 -2.25 -5.35
CA ARG A 234 5.50 -2.40 -6.77
C ARG A 234 6.10 -3.70 -7.27
N ILE A 235 5.23 -4.67 -7.53
CA ILE A 235 5.60 -5.99 -8.02
C ILE A 235 5.07 -6.15 -9.44
N ALA A 236 5.93 -6.59 -10.36
CA ALA A 236 5.56 -6.89 -11.72
C ALA A 236 6.05 -8.28 -12.12
N GLN A 237 5.36 -8.90 -13.05
CA GLN A 237 5.82 -10.14 -13.67
C GLN A 237 6.87 -9.79 -14.72
N ARG A 238 8.09 -10.33 -14.57
CA ARG A 238 9.18 -10.19 -15.55
C ARG A 238 9.08 -11.25 -16.65
N ASP A 239 8.83 -12.49 -16.24
CA ASP A 239 8.61 -13.64 -17.12
C ASP A 239 7.67 -14.67 -16.44
N LYS A 240 7.46 -15.84 -17.07
CA LYS A 240 6.55 -16.89 -16.55
C LYS A 240 6.92 -17.43 -15.17
N SER A 241 8.15 -17.25 -14.73
CA SER A 241 8.70 -17.83 -13.49
C SER A 241 9.41 -16.82 -12.60
N THR A 242 9.44 -15.55 -12.98
CA THR A 242 10.17 -14.52 -12.23
C THR A 242 9.31 -13.29 -12.02
N LEU A 243 9.17 -12.87 -10.77
CA LEU A 243 8.61 -11.57 -10.38
C LEU A 243 9.76 -10.61 -10.10
N VAL A 244 9.54 -9.33 -10.35
CA VAL A 244 10.45 -8.24 -10.00
C VAL A 244 9.77 -7.26 -9.07
N ILE A 245 10.44 -6.91 -7.98
CA ILE A 245 10.03 -5.84 -7.07
C ILE A 245 10.92 -4.63 -7.36
N THR A 246 10.31 -3.52 -7.75
CA THR A 246 11.01 -2.29 -8.16
C THR A 246 10.86 -1.15 -7.17
N GLU A 247 9.89 -1.21 -6.27
CA GLU A 247 9.65 -0.23 -5.22
C GLU A 247 9.22 -0.96 -3.96
N ILE A 248 9.62 -0.45 -2.79
CA ILE A 248 9.35 -1.08 -1.49
C ILE A 248 8.44 -0.20 -0.62
N PRO A 249 7.66 -0.78 0.30
CA PRO A 249 6.84 0.00 1.21
C PRO A 249 7.68 0.89 2.13
N PHE A 250 7.15 2.05 2.48
CA PHE A 250 7.81 2.96 3.42
C PHE A 250 8.04 2.31 4.79
N GLY A 251 9.25 2.47 5.30
CA GLY A 251 9.68 1.88 6.57
C GLY A 251 10.21 0.46 6.47
N THR A 252 10.35 -0.09 5.26
CA THR A 252 11.04 -1.36 4.99
C THR A 252 12.32 -1.12 4.21
N THR A 253 13.25 -2.07 4.28
CA THR A 253 14.47 -2.12 3.46
C THR A 253 14.45 -3.35 2.57
N THR A 254 15.26 -3.39 1.51
CA THR A 254 15.36 -4.59 0.65
C THR A 254 15.74 -5.82 1.47
N SER A 255 16.68 -5.68 2.41
CA SER A 255 17.11 -6.77 3.28
C SER A 255 15.95 -7.29 4.16
N SER A 256 15.22 -6.39 4.85
CA SER A 256 14.10 -6.78 5.71
C SER A 256 12.95 -7.40 4.92
N LEU A 257 12.69 -6.90 3.69
CA LEU A 257 11.67 -7.43 2.80
C LEU A 257 12.00 -8.83 2.32
N ILE A 258 13.25 -9.07 1.91
CA ILE A 258 13.74 -10.40 1.51
C ILE A 258 13.63 -11.38 2.68
N ASP A 259 14.05 -10.99 3.87
CA ASP A 259 13.91 -11.81 5.09
C ASP A 259 12.44 -12.16 5.36
N SER A 260 11.52 -11.23 5.18
CA SER A 260 10.09 -11.46 5.32
C SER A 260 9.57 -12.49 4.30
N ILE A 261 10.01 -12.39 3.04
CA ILE A 261 9.67 -13.34 1.96
C ILE A 261 10.22 -14.74 2.30
N LEU A 262 11.48 -14.83 2.70
CA LEU A 262 12.11 -16.12 3.07
C LEU A 262 11.41 -16.77 4.26
N LYS A 263 11.10 -16.03 5.30
CA LYS A 263 10.33 -16.50 6.47
C LYS A 263 8.92 -17.00 6.09
N ALA A 264 8.23 -16.32 5.16
CA ALA A 264 6.94 -16.76 4.68
C ALA A 264 7.04 -18.05 3.84
N ASN A 265 8.12 -18.22 3.06
CA ASN A 265 8.41 -19.42 2.29
C ASN A 265 8.74 -20.61 3.23
N GLU A 266 9.57 -20.42 4.25
CA GLU A 266 9.89 -21.44 5.27
C GLU A 266 8.64 -21.92 6.01
N LYS A 267 7.72 -20.99 6.35
CA LYS A 267 6.42 -21.30 6.94
C LYS A 267 5.44 -21.92 5.96
N GLY A 268 5.81 -22.09 4.68
CA GLY A 268 4.97 -22.67 3.66
C GLY A 268 3.75 -21.83 3.26
N LYS A 269 3.72 -20.54 3.57
CA LYS A 269 2.63 -19.64 3.17
C LYS A 269 2.70 -19.28 1.70
N ILE A 270 3.91 -19.21 1.16
CA ILE A 270 4.23 -18.96 -0.24
C ILE A 270 5.18 -20.04 -0.75
N LYS A 271 5.34 -20.15 -2.07
CA LYS A 271 6.34 -21.00 -2.69
C LYS A 271 7.25 -20.17 -3.58
N VAL A 272 8.46 -19.97 -3.11
CA VAL A 272 9.54 -19.25 -3.80
C VAL A 272 10.74 -20.17 -3.90
N LEU A 273 11.36 -20.23 -5.08
CA LEU A 273 12.55 -21.03 -5.32
C LEU A 273 13.81 -20.33 -4.82
N LYS A 274 13.95 -19.04 -5.15
CA LYS A 274 15.10 -18.20 -4.86
C LYS A 274 14.70 -16.73 -4.88
N VAL A 275 15.39 -15.90 -4.11
CA VAL A 275 15.30 -14.43 -4.13
C VAL A 275 16.68 -13.87 -4.37
N ASP A 276 16.85 -13.02 -5.39
CA ASP A 276 18.08 -12.31 -5.69
C ASP A 276 17.90 -10.81 -5.50
N ASP A 277 18.82 -10.17 -4.79
CA ASP A 277 18.85 -8.71 -4.63
C ASP A 277 19.87 -8.12 -5.63
N ASN A 278 19.36 -7.41 -6.63
CA ASN A 278 20.15 -6.70 -7.64
C ASN A 278 20.06 -5.17 -7.42
N THR A 279 19.64 -4.75 -6.23
CA THR A 279 19.46 -3.33 -5.91
C THR A 279 20.78 -2.57 -6.01
N ALA A 280 20.75 -1.48 -6.77
CA ALA A 280 21.85 -0.53 -6.90
C ALA A 280 21.33 0.90 -6.63
N ALA A 281 21.25 1.77 -7.63
CA ALA A 281 20.61 3.09 -7.51
C ALA A 281 19.08 2.98 -7.37
N ASN A 282 18.49 1.93 -7.96
CA ASN A 282 17.08 1.62 -7.88
C ASN A 282 16.89 0.22 -7.28
N VAL A 283 15.75 0.01 -6.66
CA VAL A 283 15.38 -1.32 -6.14
C VAL A 283 15.14 -2.30 -7.30
N GLU A 284 15.78 -3.45 -7.25
CA GLU A 284 15.52 -4.60 -8.13
C GLU A 284 15.68 -5.90 -7.34
N ILE A 285 14.59 -6.43 -6.85
CA ILE A 285 14.55 -7.74 -6.17
C ILE A 285 13.85 -8.74 -7.10
N LEU A 286 14.54 -9.83 -7.44
CA LEU A 286 14.01 -10.89 -8.30
C LEU A 286 13.51 -12.04 -7.42
N VAL A 287 12.24 -12.40 -7.58
CA VAL A 287 11.62 -13.53 -6.89
C VAL A 287 11.34 -14.64 -7.91
N HIS A 288 12.10 -15.73 -7.82
CA HIS A 288 11.99 -16.86 -8.73
C HIS A 288 10.97 -17.88 -8.22
N LEU A 289 10.05 -18.27 -9.10
CA LEU A 289 8.95 -19.17 -8.79
C LEU A 289 9.24 -20.59 -9.30
N PRO A 290 8.83 -21.64 -8.58
CA PRO A 290 8.84 -23.00 -9.09
C PRO A 290 7.90 -23.16 -10.30
N LYS A 291 8.18 -24.11 -11.17
CA LYS A 291 7.30 -24.42 -12.31
C LYS A 291 5.89 -24.77 -11.84
N GLY A 292 4.89 -24.24 -12.53
CA GLY A 292 3.48 -24.50 -12.24
C GLY A 292 2.88 -23.67 -11.10
N ILE A 293 3.57 -22.63 -10.62
CA ILE A 293 3.04 -21.65 -9.67
C ILE A 293 2.59 -20.41 -10.46
N SER A 294 1.35 -19.95 -10.19
CA SER A 294 0.80 -18.74 -10.81
C SER A 294 1.48 -17.50 -10.27
N PRO A 295 2.06 -16.63 -11.11
CA PRO A 295 2.62 -15.35 -10.71
C PRO A 295 1.62 -14.44 -10.00
N ASP A 296 0.40 -14.28 -10.55
CA ASP A 296 -0.63 -13.40 -9.96
C ASP A 296 -1.02 -13.85 -8.56
N LYS A 297 -1.23 -15.17 -8.38
CA LYS A 297 -1.54 -15.73 -7.06
C LYS A 297 -0.39 -15.56 -6.08
N THR A 298 0.86 -15.60 -6.56
CA THR A 298 2.02 -15.36 -5.72
C THR A 298 2.15 -13.89 -5.35
N ILE A 299 1.85 -12.95 -6.25
CA ILE A 299 1.81 -11.51 -5.94
C ILE A 299 0.82 -11.24 -4.81
N ASP A 300 -0.40 -11.77 -4.91
CA ASP A 300 -1.39 -11.65 -3.84
C ASP A 300 -0.92 -12.27 -2.51
N ALA A 301 -0.26 -13.44 -2.58
CA ALA A 301 0.30 -14.10 -1.41
C ALA A 301 1.46 -13.31 -0.79
N LEU A 302 2.32 -12.67 -1.59
CA LEU A 302 3.35 -11.76 -1.11
C LEU A 302 2.74 -10.58 -0.36
N TYR A 303 1.68 -9.95 -0.87
CA TYR A 303 0.97 -8.89 -0.15
C TYR A 303 0.28 -9.39 1.13
N ALA A 304 -0.27 -10.60 1.12
CA ALA A 304 -1.00 -11.14 2.28
C ALA A 304 -0.11 -11.65 3.42
N PHE A 305 1.11 -12.14 3.13
CA PHE A 305 1.93 -12.88 4.10
C PHE A 305 3.33 -12.31 4.32
N THR A 306 3.70 -11.24 3.64
CA THR A 306 5.03 -10.61 3.75
C THR A 306 4.93 -9.10 3.92
N ASP A 307 6.06 -8.45 4.18
CA ASP A 307 6.16 -7.00 4.27
C ASP A 307 6.05 -6.28 2.90
N CYS A 308 5.67 -7.01 1.83
CA CYS A 308 5.30 -6.40 0.55
C CYS A 308 4.02 -5.53 0.65
N GLU A 309 3.18 -5.73 1.65
CA GLU A 309 2.15 -4.79 2.08
C GLU A 309 2.36 -4.47 3.56
N THR A 310 2.49 -3.19 3.89
CA THR A 310 2.56 -2.69 5.26
C THR A 310 1.40 -1.76 5.56
N SER A 311 1.03 -1.70 6.84
CA SER A 311 -0.01 -0.79 7.32
C SER A 311 0.60 0.23 8.25
N ILE A 312 0.37 1.51 7.96
CA ILE A 312 0.90 2.64 8.74
C ILE A 312 -0.28 3.40 9.35
N SER A 313 -0.21 3.62 10.67
CA SER A 313 -1.17 4.46 11.40
C SER A 313 -0.48 5.78 11.73
N PRO A 314 -0.81 6.88 11.04
CA PRO A 314 -0.27 8.20 11.36
C PRO A 314 -0.84 8.70 12.68
N LEU A 315 -0.10 9.60 13.31
CA LEU A 315 -0.54 10.32 14.51
C LEU A 315 0.20 11.66 14.56
N CYS A 316 -0.43 12.70 14.09
CA CYS A 316 0.18 14.03 14.11
C CYS A 316 0.06 14.65 15.52
N CYS A 317 1.17 14.67 16.23
CA CYS A 317 1.35 15.37 17.50
C CYS A 317 2.52 16.33 17.34
N VAL A 318 2.32 17.60 17.70
CA VAL A 318 3.31 18.67 17.62
C VAL A 318 3.34 19.45 18.94
N ILE A 319 4.41 20.20 19.19
CA ILE A 319 4.46 21.17 20.30
C ILE A 319 4.14 22.55 19.74
N GLU A 320 3.16 23.22 20.33
CA GLU A 320 2.85 24.63 20.10
C GLU A 320 3.16 25.39 21.40
N GLY A 321 4.18 26.23 21.37
CA GLY A 321 4.71 26.86 22.58
C GLY A 321 5.25 25.81 23.57
N SER A 322 4.52 25.52 24.64
CA SER A 322 4.89 24.53 25.67
C SER A 322 3.88 23.39 25.84
N ARG A 323 2.98 23.18 24.85
CA ARG A 323 1.89 22.20 24.96
C ARG A 323 1.89 21.24 23.76
N PRO A 324 1.73 19.94 24.00
CA PRO A 324 1.48 18.99 22.92
C PRO A 324 0.07 19.23 22.34
N LEU A 325 -0.02 19.23 21.02
CA LEU A 325 -1.23 19.46 20.26
C LEU A 325 -1.40 18.33 19.22
N PHE A 326 -2.60 17.73 19.20
CA PHE A 326 -2.97 16.74 18.19
C PHE A 326 -3.84 17.42 17.13
N ILE A 327 -3.30 17.59 15.92
CA ILE A 327 -3.96 18.28 14.81
C ILE A 327 -3.72 17.55 13.49
N GLY A 328 -4.58 17.78 12.51
CA GLY A 328 -4.45 17.21 11.17
C GLY A 328 -3.31 17.83 10.35
N VAL A 329 -2.91 17.14 9.30
CA VAL A 329 -1.91 17.60 8.34
C VAL A 329 -2.34 18.92 7.68
N SER A 330 -3.63 19.06 7.36
CA SER A 330 -4.19 20.26 6.78
C SER A 330 -4.04 21.47 7.71
N ASP A 331 -4.22 21.30 9.02
CA ASP A 331 -4.05 22.39 9.99
C ASP A 331 -2.58 22.71 10.25
N ILE A 332 -1.69 21.71 10.22
CA ILE A 332 -0.25 21.94 10.27
C ILE A 332 0.19 22.80 9.07
N LEU A 333 -0.31 22.50 7.85
CA LEU A 333 -0.01 23.29 6.66
C LEU A 333 -0.48 24.74 6.81
N LYS A 334 -1.74 24.96 7.23
CA LYS A 334 -2.30 26.30 7.42
C LYS A 334 -1.46 27.11 8.38
N LYS A 335 -1.20 26.57 9.57
CA LYS A 335 -0.39 27.25 10.61
C LYS A 335 1.04 27.54 10.14
N SER A 336 1.67 26.62 9.42
CA SER A 336 3.00 26.82 8.82
C SER A 336 2.99 27.90 7.73
N THR A 337 1.93 27.96 6.92
CA THR A 337 1.76 28.97 5.88
C THR A 337 1.52 30.34 6.49
N ASP A 338 0.64 30.46 7.50
CA ASP A 338 0.39 31.72 8.22
C ASP A 338 1.69 32.24 8.87
N ARG A 339 2.45 31.36 9.52
CA ARG A 339 3.75 31.71 10.09
C ARG A 339 4.75 32.18 9.03
N THR A 340 4.76 31.55 7.86
CA THR A 340 5.58 32.01 6.73
C THR A 340 5.23 33.46 6.35
N VAL A 341 3.94 33.80 6.26
CA VAL A 341 3.46 35.16 5.99
C VAL A 341 3.90 36.12 7.08
N GLU A 342 3.82 35.74 8.35
CA GLU A 342 4.27 36.56 9.48
C GLU A 342 5.79 36.82 9.44
N ILE A 343 6.58 35.80 9.11
CA ILE A 343 8.04 35.93 9.00
C ILE A 343 8.40 36.85 7.83
N LEU A 344 7.79 36.65 6.66
CA LEU A 344 7.99 37.51 5.48
C LEU A 344 7.62 38.97 5.79
N LYS A 345 6.53 39.21 6.51
CA LYS A 345 6.16 40.55 6.98
C LYS A 345 7.26 41.16 7.84
N LYS A 346 7.73 40.44 8.86
CA LYS A 346 8.80 40.93 9.75
C LYS A 346 10.10 41.19 8.99
N GLU A 347 10.47 40.34 8.03
CA GLU A 347 11.62 40.55 7.18
C GLU A 347 11.49 41.84 6.31
N LEU A 348 10.29 42.09 5.77
CA LEU A 348 10.00 43.32 5.04
C LEU A 348 10.03 44.57 5.96
N GLU A 349 9.51 44.49 7.17
CA GLU A 349 9.54 45.57 8.17
C GLU A 349 10.98 45.88 8.56
N VAL A 350 11.82 44.88 8.83
CA VAL A 350 13.25 45.06 9.10
C VAL A 350 13.99 45.67 7.88
N ARG A 351 13.67 45.20 6.66
CA ARG A 351 14.25 45.73 5.43
C ARG A 351 13.85 47.18 5.19
N LEU A 352 12.59 47.52 5.51
CA LEU A 352 12.10 48.90 5.42
C LEU A 352 12.87 49.81 6.38
N ASP A 353 13.01 49.43 7.65
CA ASP A 353 13.75 50.17 8.65
C ASP A 353 15.23 50.37 8.22
N ASP A 354 15.88 49.30 7.76
CA ASP A 354 17.25 49.38 7.22
C ASP A 354 17.36 50.33 6.02
N LEU A 355 16.37 50.37 5.12
CA LEU A 355 16.35 51.27 3.96
C LEU A 355 16.05 52.70 4.37
N GLU A 356 15.11 52.94 5.27
CA GLU A 356 14.79 54.24 5.78
C GLU A 356 15.97 54.84 6.57
N GLN A 357 16.69 54.03 7.35
CA GLN A 357 17.92 54.44 8.01
C GLN A 357 19.06 54.80 6.99
N LYS A 358 19.22 54.01 5.95
CA LYS A 358 20.19 54.30 4.86
C LYS A 358 19.83 55.56 4.13
N TRP A 359 18.57 55.79 3.83
CA TRP A 359 18.07 56.98 3.17
C TRP A 359 18.30 58.21 4.06
N HIS A 360 17.96 58.13 5.33
CA HIS A 360 18.18 59.22 6.31
C HIS A 360 19.66 59.55 6.42
N ASN A 361 20.52 58.55 6.50
CA ASN A 361 21.96 58.73 6.57
C ASN A 361 22.53 59.41 5.31
N ALA A 362 22.10 58.95 4.12
CA ALA A 362 22.56 59.53 2.85
C ALA A 362 22.03 60.97 2.65
N SER A 363 20.81 61.27 3.10
CA SER A 363 20.23 62.61 3.04
C SER A 363 20.95 63.59 3.95
N LEU A 364 21.27 63.17 5.19
CA LEU A 364 22.08 63.98 6.12
C LEU A 364 23.45 64.26 5.59
N GLU A 365 24.16 63.26 5.00
CA GLU A 365 25.46 63.43 4.40
C GLU A 365 25.41 64.41 3.21
N LYS A 366 24.39 64.28 2.35
CA LYS A 366 24.17 65.22 1.21
C LYS A 366 23.99 66.61 1.67
N ILE A 367 23.11 66.87 2.67
CA ILE A 367 22.86 68.19 3.21
C ILE A 367 24.11 68.75 3.89
N PHE A 368 24.80 67.96 4.71
CA PHE A 368 26.00 68.34 5.43
C PHE A 368 27.14 68.81 4.50
N ILE A 369 27.36 68.09 3.40
CA ILE A 369 28.41 68.44 2.42
C ILE A 369 27.97 69.59 1.55
N ARG A 370 26.75 69.63 1.03
CA ARG A 370 26.21 70.69 0.18
C ARG A 370 26.20 72.07 0.86
N GLU A 371 25.80 72.08 2.15
CA GLU A 371 25.76 73.29 2.94
C GLU A 371 27.09 73.60 3.63
N GLU A 372 28.18 72.91 3.28
CA GLU A 372 29.54 73.08 3.75
C GLU A 372 29.66 73.16 5.28
N MET A 373 28.82 72.47 6.03
CA MET A 373 28.71 72.57 7.51
C MET A 373 30.05 72.23 8.19
N TYR A 374 30.91 71.45 7.61
CA TYR A 374 32.22 71.01 8.10
C TYR A 374 33.24 72.14 8.16
N ILE A 375 33.10 73.26 7.40
CA ILE A 375 34.07 74.34 7.33
C ILE A 375 34.21 75.03 8.68
N ASP A 376 33.12 75.19 9.37
CA ASP A 376 33.05 75.91 10.68
C ASP A 376 33.53 75.08 11.87
N PHE A 377 33.88 73.79 11.70
CA PHE A 377 34.34 72.92 12.79
C PHE A 377 35.54 73.42 13.53
N LYS A 378 36.44 74.20 12.87
CA LYS A 378 37.59 74.85 13.49
C LYS A 378 37.25 75.84 14.56
N ASN A 379 35.99 76.32 14.63
CA ASN A 379 35.52 77.36 15.54
C ASN A 379 35.02 76.80 16.86
N TYR A 380 34.85 75.43 16.99
CA TYR A 380 34.29 74.71 18.12
C TYR A 380 35.36 73.81 18.75
N SER A 381 35.52 73.92 20.04
CA SER A 381 36.56 73.20 20.82
C SER A 381 36.06 71.98 21.56
N ASP A 382 34.76 71.82 21.69
CA ASP A 382 34.11 70.73 22.43
C ASP A 382 32.95 70.09 21.64
N LYS A 383 32.60 68.88 22.00
CA LYS A 383 31.53 68.08 21.33
C LYS A 383 30.17 68.71 21.46
N GLU A 384 29.87 69.30 22.60
CA GLU A 384 28.53 69.83 22.91
C GLU A 384 28.23 71.08 22.07
N SER A 385 29.16 72.02 21.98
CA SER A 385 29.03 73.25 21.22
C SER A 385 28.99 72.97 19.68
N LEU A 386 29.76 71.99 19.23
CA LEU A 386 29.71 71.51 17.84
C LEU A 386 28.36 70.91 17.51
N TYR A 387 27.80 70.08 18.37
CA TYR A 387 26.48 69.46 18.16
C TYR A 387 25.36 70.48 18.19
N ALA A 388 25.39 71.48 19.12
CA ALA A 388 24.46 72.59 19.13
C ALA A 388 24.49 73.41 17.82
N TYR A 389 25.69 73.66 17.26
CA TYR A 389 25.85 74.27 15.95
C TYR A 389 25.19 73.43 14.86
N LEU A 390 25.48 72.15 14.79
CA LEU A 390 24.95 71.27 13.75
C LEU A 390 23.43 71.16 13.86
N TYR A 391 22.84 70.97 15.03
CA TYR A 391 21.39 70.97 15.20
C TYR A 391 20.76 72.26 14.65
N LYS A 392 21.37 73.43 14.93
CA LYS A 392 20.89 74.73 14.42
C LYS A 392 21.01 74.84 12.89
N ARG A 393 22.06 74.33 12.32
CA ARG A 393 22.28 74.29 10.85
C ARG A 393 21.34 73.38 10.13
N PHE A 394 20.95 72.29 10.73
CA PHE A 394 19.99 71.33 10.18
C PHE A 394 18.53 71.76 10.35
N GLU A 395 18.23 72.76 11.21
CA GLU A 395 16.86 73.18 11.49
C GLU A 395 16.03 73.45 10.22
N PRO A 396 16.53 74.11 9.16
CA PRO A 396 15.76 74.38 7.94
C PRO A 396 15.45 73.16 7.13
N PHE A 397 16.16 72.03 7.35
CA PHE A 397 16.06 70.80 6.58
C PHE A 397 15.28 69.69 7.29
N LYS A 398 14.77 69.97 8.50
CA LYS A 398 14.07 68.93 9.29
C LYS A 398 12.86 68.32 8.59
N GLU A 399 12.11 69.11 7.82
CA GLU A 399 10.95 68.65 7.06
C GLU A 399 11.31 67.75 5.88
N GLN A 400 12.58 67.75 5.46
CA GLN A 400 13.11 66.89 4.39
C GLN A 400 13.59 65.51 4.89
N LEU A 401 13.59 65.29 6.21
CA LEU A 401 14.11 64.11 6.84
C LEU A 401 12.97 63.18 7.35
N LEU A 402 13.19 61.88 7.30
CA LEU A 402 12.18 60.91 7.75
C LEU A 402 12.01 60.88 9.27
N ARG A 403 13.03 61.23 10.05
CA ARG A 403 12.99 61.26 11.54
C ARG A 403 13.84 62.40 12.09
N PRO A 404 13.67 62.79 13.36
CA PRO A 404 14.54 63.75 14.04
C PRO A 404 16.00 63.26 14.01
N ILE A 405 16.90 64.22 13.97
CA ILE A 405 18.35 63.99 14.02
C ILE A 405 18.72 63.62 15.47
N THR A 406 19.61 62.68 15.61
CA THR A 406 20.13 62.21 16.92
C THR A 406 21.61 62.58 17.08
N ASP A 407 22.13 62.51 18.28
CA ASP A 407 23.57 62.73 18.55
C ASP A 407 24.46 61.69 17.81
N GLU A 408 23.93 60.44 17.65
CA GLU A 408 24.63 59.39 16.85
C GLU A 408 24.74 59.74 15.37
N ASP A 409 23.73 60.40 14.81
CA ASP A 409 23.76 60.89 13.44
C ASP A 409 24.83 61.99 13.28
N LEU A 410 24.89 62.93 14.26
CA LEU A 410 25.89 63.99 14.27
C LEU A 410 27.31 63.40 14.46
N GLU A 411 27.50 62.45 15.35
CA GLU A 411 28.77 61.75 15.55
C GLU A 411 29.27 61.13 14.23
N ARG A 412 28.40 60.45 13.52
CA ARG A 412 28.76 59.81 12.23
C ARG A 412 29.10 60.89 11.20
N LEU A 413 28.43 62.02 11.13
CA LEU A 413 28.74 63.11 10.21
C LEU A 413 30.11 63.71 10.54
N THR A 414 30.46 63.90 11.80
CA THR A 414 31.78 64.41 12.23
C THR A 414 32.94 63.43 11.97
N GLN A 415 32.64 62.16 11.78
CA GLN A 415 33.63 61.12 11.46
C GLN A 415 33.84 60.91 9.94
N ILE A 416 33.17 61.68 9.09
CA ILE A 416 33.33 61.56 7.64
C ILE A 416 34.75 61.97 7.24
N PRO A 417 35.54 61.10 6.57
CA PRO A 417 36.88 61.42 6.11
C PRO A 417 36.88 62.60 5.13
N MET A 418 37.81 63.55 5.28
CA MET A 418 37.94 64.74 4.37
C MET A 418 38.07 64.31 2.91
N ILE A 419 38.71 63.18 2.60
CA ILE A 419 38.82 62.64 1.23
C ILE A 419 37.46 62.30 0.61
N ARG A 420 36.47 61.92 1.45
CA ARG A 420 35.11 61.63 1.01
C ARG A 420 34.34 62.89 0.68
N ILE A 421 34.59 63.95 1.44
CA ILE A 421 34.02 65.31 1.21
C ILE A 421 34.55 65.86 -0.11
N THR A 422 35.87 65.82 -0.34
CA THR A 422 36.52 66.35 -1.57
C THR A 422 36.21 65.56 -2.83
N LYS A 423 35.85 64.30 -2.70
CA LYS A 423 35.44 63.43 -3.82
C LYS A 423 33.98 63.27 -3.95
N TYR A 424 33.18 64.07 -3.24
CA TYR A 424 31.72 63.90 -3.23
C TYR A 424 31.15 64.27 -4.61
N ASP A 425 30.43 63.32 -5.19
CA ASP A 425 29.73 63.44 -6.44
C ASP A 425 28.23 63.56 -6.18
N THR A 426 27.72 64.77 -6.25
CA THR A 426 26.31 65.08 -6.00
C THR A 426 25.37 64.28 -6.89
N TYR A 427 25.73 64.06 -8.15
CA TYR A 427 24.91 63.30 -9.09
C TYR A 427 24.77 61.83 -8.68
N LYS A 428 25.88 61.17 -8.30
CA LYS A 428 25.85 59.80 -7.80
C LYS A 428 25.12 59.66 -6.48
N ALA A 429 25.20 60.67 -5.62
CA ALA A 429 24.48 60.70 -4.35
C ALA A 429 22.97 60.80 -4.58
N GLU A 430 22.52 61.58 -5.53
CA GLU A 430 21.10 61.69 -5.91
C GLU A 430 20.61 60.42 -6.58
N GLU A 431 21.38 59.84 -7.49
CA GLU A 431 21.05 58.52 -8.06
C GLU A 431 20.93 57.42 -7.01
N ASN A 432 21.81 57.38 -6.00
CA ASN A 432 21.74 56.44 -4.89
C ASN A 432 20.52 56.66 -4.02
N LEU A 433 20.15 57.91 -3.72
CA LEU A 433 18.93 58.23 -2.97
C LEU A 433 17.69 57.77 -3.72
N LEU A 434 17.60 58.05 -5.03
CA LEU A 434 16.48 57.57 -5.85
C LEU A 434 16.33 56.05 -5.81
N LYS A 435 17.45 55.30 -5.94
CA LYS A 435 17.43 53.83 -5.82
C LYS A 435 16.93 53.33 -4.45
N ILE A 436 17.30 54.05 -3.37
CA ILE A 436 16.83 53.73 -2.03
C ILE A 436 15.32 54.01 -1.93
N GLU A 437 14.84 55.13 -2.48
CA GLU A 437 13.41 55.49 -2.50
C GLU A 437 12.58 54.48 -3.31
N GLU A 438 13.06 54.05 -4.46
CA GLU A 438 12.43 52.99 -5.26
C GLU A 438 12.32 51.69 -4.47
N ASN A 439 13.39 51.26 -3.78
CA ASN A 439 13.38 50.09 -2.93
C ASN A 439 12.41 50.25 -1.71
N ILE A 440 12.33 51.45 -1.10
CA ILE A 440 11.37 51.72 -0.02
C ILE A 440 9.94 51.61 -0.54
N ALA A 441 9.67 52.18 -1.74
CA ALA A 441 8.34 52.07 -2.35
C ALA A 441 7.97 50.62 -2.69
N GLU A 442 8.89 49.84 -3.23
CA GLU A 442 8.72 48.41 -3.48
C GLU A 442 8.38 47.65 -2.19
N VAL A 443 9.15 47.83 -1.12
CA VAL A 443 8.92 47.16 0.15
C VAL A 443 7.58 47.56 0.77
N LYS A 444 7.18 48.85 0.68
CA LYS A 444 5.88 49.33 1.13
C LYS A 444 4.71 48.73 0.34
N ASP A 445 4.89 48.55 -0.98
CA ASP A 445 3.91 47.86 -1.81
C ASP A 445 3.79 46.38 -1.45
N HIS A 446 4.91 45.68 -1.21
CA HIS A 446 4.89 44.30 -0.73
C HIS A 446 4.21 44.15 0.64
N LEU A 447 4.40 45.10 1.56
CA LEU A 447 3.71 45.12 2.86
C LEU A 447 2.20 45.35 2.71
N ALA A 448 1.80 46.22 1.76
CA ALA A 448 0.37 46.48 1.48
C ALA A 448 -0.30 45.28 0.82
N ASN A 449 0.42 44.51 0.00
CA ASN A 449 -0.06 43.34 -0.74
C ASN A 449 0.58 42.06 -0.25
N LEU A 450 0.65 41.84 1.07
CA LEU A 450 1.43 40.79 1.71
C LEU A 450 1.07 39.37 1.26
N ILE A 451 -0.21 39.08 1.03
CA ILE A 451 -0.66 37.74 0.57
C ILE A 451 -0.16 37.46 -0.84
N ALA A 452 -0.23 38.44 -1.75
CA ALA A 452 0.31 38.30 -3.11
C ALA A 452 1.82 38.07 -3.06
N PHE A 453 2.54 38.82 -2.24
CA PHE A 453 3.97 38.65 -2.03
C PHE A 453 4.32 37.25 -1.50
N ALA A 454 3.54 36.72 -0.55
CA ALA A 454 3.74 35.38 -0.02
C ALA A 454 3.48 34.28 -1.09
N ILE A 455 2.46 34.47 -1.92
CA ILE A 455 2.20 33.55 -3.06
C ILE A 455 3.39 33.55 -4.02
N ASP A 456 3.89 34.74 -4.39
CA ASP A 456 5.07 34.88 -5.27
C ASP A 456 6.31 34.25 -4.64
N TYR A 457 6.49 34.41 -3.33
CA TYR A 457 7.56 33.73 -2.59
C TYR A 457 7.48 32.20 -2.75
N PHE A 458 6.31 31.59 -2.50
CA PHE A 458 6.12 30.14 -2.65
C PHE A 458 6.35 29.69 -4.10
N ARG A 459 5.85 30.43 -5.09
CA ARG A 459 6.06 30.12 -6.50
C ARG A 459 7.53 30.20 -6.91
N ASN A 460 8.26 31.19 -6.36
CA ASN A 460 9.70 31.31 -6.57
C ASN A 460 10.48 30.13 -5.95
N LEU A 461 10.09 29.67 -4.75
CA LEU A 461 10.67 28.46 -4.16
C LEU A 461 10.43 27.23 -5.05
N GLN A 462 9.21 27.06 -5.56
CA GLN A 462 8.85 25.96 -6.46
C GLN A 462 9.69 25.99 -7.73
N LYS A 463 9.82 27.17 -8.37
CA LYS A 463 10.64 27.36 -9.57
C LYS A 463 12.12 27.04 -9.33
N LYS A 464 12.65 27.43 -8.17
CA LYS A 464 14.08 27.32 -7.84
C LYS A 464 14.45 25.91 -7.37
N TYR A 465 13.59 25.23 -6.63
CA TYR A 465 13.90 23.97 -5.95
C TYR A 465 12.98 22.79 -6.28
N GLY A 466 11.88 23.02 -6.99
CA GLY A 466 10.85 21.97 -7.23
C GLY A 466 11.17 21.02 -8.38
N LYS A 467 12.16 21.35 -9.23
CA LYS A 467 12.53 20.51 -10.37
C LYS A 467 13.02 19.13 -9.90
N GLY A 468 12.44 18.05 -10.43
CA GLY A 468 12.80 16.67 -10.07
C GLY A 468 12.24 16.19 -8.73
N LYS A 469 11.34 16.98 -8.12
CA LYS A 469 10.64 16.62 -6.88
C LYS A 469 9.17 16.27 -7.17
N ASP A 470 8.94 15.48 -8.21
CA ASP A 470 7.62 14.96 -8.54
C ASP A 470 7.19 13.88 -7.54
N ARG A 471 5.87 13.65 -7.40
CA ARG A 471 5.34 12.58 -6.56
C ARG A 471 5.91 11.22 -6.96
N LYS A 472 6.39 10.47 -5.99
CA LYS A 472 6.94 9.13 -6.17
C LYS A 472 5.90 8.04 -5.87
N THR A 473 5.08 8.24 -4.84
CA THR A 473 4.10 7.24 -4.37
C THR A 473 2.82 7.32 -5.18
N GLU A 474 2.41 6.22 -5.81
CA GLU A 474 1.14 6.13 -6.53
C GLU A 474 -0.02 5.95 -5.55
N ILE A 475 -1.08 6.76 -5.68
CA ILE A 475 -2.29 6.63 -4.87
C ILE A 475 -3.31 5.80 -5.64
N ARG A 476 -3.71 4.65 -5.07
CA ARG A 476 -4.68 3.74 -5.67
C ARG A 476 -5.41 2.93 -4.59
N PRO A 477 -6.74 2.73 -4.68
CA PRO A 477 -7.45 1.83 -3.78
C PRO A 477 -6.95 0.38 -3.95
N PHE A 478 -6.96 -0.40 -2.86
CA PHE A 478 -6.54 -1.80 -2.89
C PHE A 478 -7.74 -2.73 -2.80
N ASP A 479 -7.75 -3.75 -3.67
CA ASP A 479 -8.65 -4.87 -3.55
C ASP A 479 -8.37 -5.66 -2.26
N THR A 480 -9.42 -6.23 -1.69
CA THR A 480 -9.29 -7.07 -0.50
C THR A 480 -8.76 -8.45 -0.88
N ILE A 481 -7.57 -8.80 -0.39
CA ILE A 481 -6.98 -10.12 -0.59
C ILE A 481 -7.42 -11.05 0.56
N GLU A 482 -8.14 -12.12 0.22
CA GLU A 482 -8.50 -13.15 1.18
C GLU A 482 -7.34 -14.14 1.34
N ALA A 483 -6.66 -14.09 2.47
CA ALA A 483 -5.48 -14.91 2.76
C ALA A 483 -5.74 -16.43 2.55
N THR A 484 -6.93 -16.93 2.85
CA THR A 484 -7.32 -18.33 2.65
C THR A 484 -7.40 -18.76 1.18
N LYS A 485 -7.57 -17.80 0.24
CA LYS A 485 -7.60 -18.09 -1.19
C LYS A 485 -6.21 -18.15 -1.82
N VAL A 486 -5.25 -17.42 -1.24
CA VAL A 486 -3.90 -17.26 -1.81
C VAL A 486 -2.84 -18.10 -1.10
N VAL A 487 -3.12 -18.61 0.11
CA VAL A 487 -2.17 -19.45 0.86
C VAL A 487 -1.87 -20.77 0.15
N VAL A 488 -0.63 -21.19 0.22
CA VAL A 488 -0.22 -22.49 -0.31
C VAL A 488 -0.67 -23.60 0.64
N ARG A 489 -1.42 -24.59 0.11
CA ARG A 489 -1.84 -25.78 0.86
C ARG A 489 -0.72 -26.82 0.85
N ASN A 490 0.08 -26.81 1.86
CA ASN A 490 1.27 -27.66 2.00
C ASN A 490 1.14 -28.76 3.05
N LEU A 491 0.03 -28.79 3.78
CA LEU A 491 -0.28 -29.81 4.76
C LEU A 491 -1.32 -30.80 4.20
N LYS A 492 -1.27 -32.02 4.67
CA LYS A 492 -2.25 -33.07 4.34
C LYS A 492 -3.14 -33.36 5.53
N LEU A 493 -4.45 -33.31 5.33
CA LEU A 493 -5.46 -33.62 6.34
C LEU A 493 -5.80 -35.11 6.28
N TYR A 494 -5.87 -35.74 7.44
CA TYR A 494 -6.23 -37.16 7.60
C TYR A 494 -7.34 -37.31 8.62
N VAL A 495 -8.08 -38.43 8.54
CA VAL A 495 -9.16 -38.74 9.45
C VAL A 495 -9.14 -40.22 9.90
N ASN A 496 -9.29 -40.44 11.19
CA ASN A 496 -9.65 -41.73 11.75
C ASN A 496 -11.15 -41.72 12.11
N ARG A 497 -11.98 -42.29 11.24
CA ARG A 497 -13.43 -42.17 11.32
C ARG A 497 -14.00 -42.87 12.53
N GLU A 498 -13.47 -44.02 12.87
CA GLU A 498 -13.97 -44.88 13.96
C GLU A 498 -13.61 -44.31 15.34
N GLU A 499 -12.33 -43.93 15.51
CA GLU A 499 -11.85 -43.38 16.76
C GLU A 499 -12.19 -41.90 16.93
N GLY A 500 -12.56 -41.19 15.84
CA GLY A 500 -13.03 -39.81 15.90
C GLY A 500 -11.94 -38.76 15.92
N PHE A 501 -10.77 -39.06 15.37
CA PHE A 501 -9.64 -38.08 15.26
C PHE A 501 -9.49 -37.53 13.84
N VAL A 502 -9.16 -36.24 13.80
CA VAL A 502 -8.83 -35.52 12.57
C VAL A 502 -7.55 -34.72 12.78
N GLY A 503 -6.65 -34.66 11.77
CA GLY A 503 -5.43 -33.86 11.91
C GLY A 503 -4.37 -34.14 10.84
N THR A 504 -3.28 -33.39 10.88
CA THR A 504 -2.21 -33.49 9.90
C THR A 504 -1.13 -34.53 10.26
N SER A 505 -1.06 -34.95 11.50
CA SER A 505 -0.10 -35.96 11.97
C SER A 505 -0.55 -37.42 11.79
N LEU A 506 -1.81 -37.66 11.41
CA LEU A 506 -2.44 -39.00 11.31
C LEU A 506 -2.10 -39.68 9.98
N LYS A 507 -0.82 -39.74 9.60
CA LYS A 507 -0.34 -40.22 8.28
C LYS A 507 -0.68 -41.71 7.96
N LYS A 508 -1.09 -42.49 8.93
CA LYS A 508 -1.48 -43.88 8.77
C LYS A 508 -2.98 -44.07 8.50
N ASP A 509 -3.77 -42.99 8.70
CA ASP A 509 -5.22 -42.99 8.57
C ASP A 509 -5.64 -42.49 7.16
N GLU A 510 -6.94 -42.37 6.93
CA GLU A 510 -7.50 -41.98 5.64
C GLU A 510 -7.11 -40.51 5.28
N TYR A 511 -6.53 -40.33 4.10
CA TYR A 511 -6.28 -39.00 3.54
C TYR A 511 -7.59 -38.35 3.09
N VAL A 512 -7.76 -37.06 3.45
CA VAL A 512 -8.96 -36.26 3.15
C VAL A 512 -8.69 -35.23 2.05
N ALA A 513 -7.75 -34.34 2.28
CA ALA A 513 -7.46 -33.23 1.36
C ALA A 513 -6.13 -32.53 1.71
N ASP A 514 -5.62 -31.75 0.77
CA ASP A 514 -4.54 -30.80 1.05
C ASP A 514 -5.13 -29.56 1.73
N CYS A 515 -4.47 -29.08 2.78
CA CYS A 515 -4.89 -27.94 3.57
C CYS A 515 -3.71 -27.05 3.99
N SER A 516 -4.00 -25.94 4.65
CA SER A 516 -3.02 -25.09 5.33
C SER A 516 -3.36 -24.98 6.82
N ASP A 517 -2.42 -24.47 7.61
CA ASP A 517 -2.59 -24.23 9.05
C ASP A 517 -3.58 -23.09 9.37
N ILE A 518 -3.97 -22.29 8.38
CA ILE A 518 -4.99 -21.23 8.52
C ILE A 518 -6.38 -21.69 8.08
N ASP A 519 -6.52 -22.86 7.42
CA ASP A 519 -7.81 -23.39 7.01
C ASP A 519 -8.64 -23.84 8.21
N ASP A 520 -9.96 -23.77 8.06
CA ASP A 520 -10.93 -24.45 8.92
C ASP A 520 -11.38 -25.75 8.27
N ILE A 521 -11.74 -26.72 9.08
CA ILE A 521 -12.33 -27.99 8.65
C ILE A 521 -13.75 -28.12 9.18
N ILE A 522 -14.62 -28.72 8.37
CA ILE A 522 -15.98 -29.09 8.76
C ILE A 522 -16.05 -30.59 8.91
N VAL A 523 -16.64 -31.04 9.99
CA VAL A 523 -16.78 -32.46 10.34
C VAL A 523 -18.24 -32.79 10.64
N PHE A 524 -18.73 -33.90 10.10
CA PHE A 524 -20.07 -34.47 10.39
C PHE A 524 -19.93 -35.86 10.95
N THR A 525 -20.77 -36.18 11.96
CA THR A 525 -20.78 -37.47 12.64
C THR A 525 -22.08 -38.26 12.37
N ALA A 526 -22.04 -39.55 12.57
CA ALA A 526 -23.18 -40.46 12.28
C ALA A 526 -24.43 -40.22 13.14
N ASP A 527 -24.29 -39.57 14.28
CA ASP A 527 -25.38 -39.11 15.12
C ASP A 527 -26.03 -37.80 14.66
N GLY A 528 -25.51 -37.24 13.55
CA GLY A 528 -26.07 -36.05 12.93
C GLY A 528 -25.59 -34.72 13.54
N LYS A 529 -24.42 -34.72 14.15
CA LYS A 529 -23.76 -33.49 14.62
C LYS A 529 -22.79 -32.96 13.59
N MET A 530 -22.49 -31.67 13.68
CA MET A 530 -21.57 -30.97 12.85
C MET A 530 -20.74 -29.96 13.68
N ILE A 531 -19.45 -29.89 13.40
CA ILE A 531 -18.54 -28.91 14.01
C ILE A 531 -17.61 -28.33 12.96
N ILE A 532 -17.22 -27.05 13.13
CA ILE A 532 -16.12 -26.43 12.39
C ILE A 532 -15.01 -26.08 13.38
N THR A 533 -13.79 -26.48 13.06
CA THR A 533 -12.61 -26.23 13.88
C THR A 533 -11.41 -25.92 12.98
N LYS A 534 -10.35 -25.37 13.56
CA LYS A 534 -9.08 -25.15 12.83
C LYS A 534 -8.39 -26.48 12.50
N VAL A 535 -7.60 -26.45 11.42
CA VAL A 535 -6.63 -27.51 11.15
C VAL A 535 -5.60 -27.54 12.28
N THR A 536 -5.41 -28.73 12.87
CA THR A 536 -4.44 -29.02 13.93
C THR A 536 -3.67 -30.29 13.62
N GLU A 537 -2.65 -30.59 14.39
CA GLU A 537 -1.90 -31.85 14.24
C GLU A 537 -2.76 -33.07 14.55
N LYS A 538 -3.57 -33.02 15.62
CA LYS A 538 -4.50 -34.06 16.02
C LYS A 538 -5.57 -33.49 16.93
N SER A 539 -6.84 -33.57 16.51
CA SER A 539 -8.03 -33.20 17.31
C SER A 539 -9.00 -34.38 17.43
N TYR A 540 -9.56 -34.58 18.61
CA TYR A 540 -10.68 -35.46 18.81
C TYR A 540 -11.99 -34.71 18.57
N ILE A 541 -12.80 -35.17 17.63
CA ILE A 541 -14.06 -34.50 17.25
C ILE A 541 -15.28 -35.30 17.70
N GLY A 542 -15.19 -36.63 17.75
CA GLY A 542 -16.30 -37.52 18.06
C GLY A 542 -16.22 -38.77 17.18
N LYS A 543 -16.68 -39.89 17.71
CA LYS A 543 -16.65 -41.21 17.01
C LYS A 543 -17.60 -41.24 15.82
N ASN A 544 -17.34 -42.15 14.88
CA ASN A 544 -18.16 -42.41 13.69
C ASN A 544 -18.33 -41.20 12.79
N ILE A 545 -17.22 -40.59 12.40
CA ILE A 545 -17.19 -39.47 11.47
C ILE A 545 -17.66 -39.90 10.08
N VAL A 546 -18.71 -39.28 9.55
CA VAL A 546 -19.24 -39.56 8.21
C VAL A 546 -18.60 -38.71 7.12
N HIS A 547 -18.24 -37.48 7.44
CA HIS A 547 -17.57 -36.55 6.49
C HIS A 547 -16.61 -35.60 7.17
N VAL A 548 -15.49 -35.33 6.49
CA VAL A 548 -14.54 -34.29 6.83
C VAL A 548 -14.17 -33.59 5.54
N GLY A 549 -14.05 -32.25 5.60
CA GLY A 549 -13.58 -31.43 4.45
C GLY A 549 -13.03 -30.09 4.90
N VAL A 550 -12.28 -29.42 4.01
CA VAL A 550 -11.84 -28.03 4.24
C VAL A 550 -13.04 -27.10 4.11
N PHE A 551 -13.31 -26.33 5.15
CA PHE A 551 -14.45 -25.40 5.20
C PHE A 551 -14.08 -24.05 4.58
N LYS A 552 -14.97 -23.52 3.75
CA LYS A 552 -14.88 -22.18 3.20
C LYS A 552 -16.04 -21.32 3.74
N LYS A 553 -15.71 -20.27 4.46
CA LYS A 553 -16.71 -19.33 4.98
C LYS A 553 -17.45 -18.65 3.82
N ASN A 554 -18.77 -18.48 3.95
CA ASN A 554 -19.66 -17.89 2.93
C ASN A 554 -19.75 -18.69 1.62
N ASP A 555 -19.35 -19.95 1.60
CA ASP A 555 -19.55 -20.82 0.45
C ASP A 555 -21.03 -21.25 0.33
N THR A 556 -21.72 -20.69 -0.65
CA THR A 556 -23.11 -21.04 -0.98
C THR A 556 -23.23 -22.17 -2.00
N ARG A 557 -22.10 -22.64 -2.55
CA ARG A 557 -22.10 -23.64 -3.61
C ARG A 557 -21.91 -25.07 -3.12
N THR A 558 -21.22 -25.26 -1.99
CA THR A 558 -21.11 -26.59 -1.39
C THR A 558 -22.44 -26.97 -0.75
N VAL A 559 -23.11 -27.96 -1.35
CA VAL A 559 -24.39 -28.51 -0.89
C VAL A 559 -24.17 -29.87 -0.28
N TYR A 560 -24.71 -30.09 0.92
CA TYR A 560 -24.68 -31.37 1.61
C TYR A 560 -26.00 -32.07 1.40
N ASN A 561 -25.94 -33.31 0.88
CA ASN A 561 -27.08 -34.21 0.71
C ASN A 561 -27.10 -35.20 1.90
N LEU A 562 -28.22 -35.32 2.54
CA LEU A 562 -28.37 -36.12 3.76
C LEU A 562 -29.65 -36.95 3.73
N VAL A 563 -29.52 -38.25 4.02
CA VAL A 563 -30.66 -39.12 4.42
C VAL A 563 -30.39 -39.60 5.84
N TYR A 564 -31.35 -39.44 6.74
CA TYR A 564 -31.23 -39.85 8.13
C TYR A 564 -32.49 -40.51 8.65
N ARG A 565 -32.32 -41.33 9.66
CA ARG A 565 -33.43 -41.89 10.42
C ARG A 565 -33.58 -41.06 11.70
N ASN A 566 -34.78 -40.54 11.92
CA ASN A 566 -35.09 -39.78 13.11
C ASN A 566 -35.32 -40.72 14.29
N GLY A 567 -34.69 -40.46 15.41
CA GLY A 567 -34.78 -41.25 16.61
C GLY A 567 -36.13 -41.19 17.29
N ASN A 568 -36.86 -40.08 17.18
CA ASN A 568 -38.15 -39.84 17.83
C ASN A 568 -39.28 -40.66 17.21
N ASP A 569 -39.47 -40.57 15.90
CA ASP A 569 -40.60 -41.15 15.17
C ASP A 569 -40.20 -42.38 14.31
N LYS A 570 -38.92 -42.72 14.28
CA LYS A 570 -38.31 -43.81 13.52
C LYS A 570 -38.52 -43.69 11.97
N ILE A 571 -38.91 -42.50 11.50
CA ILE A 571 -39.12 -42.21 10.08
C ILE A 571 -37.78 -41.79 9.47
N SER A 572 -37.56 -42.16 8.22
CA SER A 572 -36.38 -41.68 7.45
C SER A 572 -36.70 -40.44 6.65
N TYR A 573 -35.82 -39.42 6.72
CA TYR A 573 -35.96 -38.16 6.08
C TYR A 573 -34.80 -37.91 5.12
N ILE A 574 -35.03 -37.07 4.07
CA ILE A 574 -34.05 -36.63 3.10
C ILE A 574 -34.04 -35.12 3.04
N LYS A 575 -32.86 -34.53 2.92
CA LYS A 575 -32.68 -33.06 2.76
C LYS A 575 -31.39 -32.69 2.06
N ARG A 576 -31.41 -31.49 1.53
CA ARG A 576 -30.24 -30.78 1.01
C ARG A 576 -30.06 -29.47 1.77
N PHE A 577 -28.82 -29.12 2.12
CA PHE A 577 -28.54 -27.88 2.82
C PHE A 577 -27.14 -27.38 2.56
N THR A 578 -26.92 -26.07 2.80
CA THR A 578 -25.61 -25.38 2.75
C THR A 578 -25.19 -24.95 4.15
N VAL A 579 -23.89 -24.77 4.36
CA VAL A 579 -23.32 -24.24 5.59
C VAL A 579 -22.44 -23.04 5.25
N THR A 580 -22.95 -21.83 5.48
CA THR A 580 -22.29 -20.57 5.06
C THR A 580 -21.56 -19.86 6.19
N GLY A 581 -22.08 -19.92 7.41
CA GLY A 581 -21.47 -19.26 8.58
C GLY A 581 -21.87 -19.93 9.88
N ILE A 582 -20.89 -20.19 10.75
CA ILE A 582 -21.05 -20.75 12.09
C ILE A 582 -19.93 -20.29 13.01
N ILE A 583 -20.19 -20.42 14.33
CA ILE A 583 -19.17 -20.14 15.33
C ILE A 583 -18.22 -21.35 15.37
N ARG A 584 -16.93 -21.11 15.32
CA ARG A 584 -15.86 -22.12 15.40
C ARG A 584 -15.92 -22.84 16.77
N ASP A 585 -15.58 -24.11 16.76
CA ASP A 585 -15.54 -25.01 17.95
C ASP A 585 -16.88 -25.19 18.69
N LYS A 586 -17.99 -24.85 18.04
CA LYS A 586 -19.36 -25.13 18.54
C LYS A 586 -19.98 -26.24 17.77
N GLU A 587 -20.57 -27.22 18.49
CA GLU A 587 -21.37 -28.30 17.90
C GLU A 587 -22.76 -27.80 17.49
N TYR A 588 -23.25 -28.29 16.35
CA TYR A 588 -24.57 -28.04 15.81
C TYR A 588 -25.24 -29.35 15.38
N ASP A 589 -26.52 -29.47 15.65
CA ASP A 589 -27.32 -30.60 15.17
C ASP A 589 -27.80 -30.33 13.73
N VAL A 590 -27.53 -31.26 12.83
CA VAL A 590 -28.06 -31.24 11.44
C VAL A 590 -29.24 -32.21 11.28
N VAL A 591 -29.56 -32.99 12.28
CA VAL A 591 -30.75 -33.83 12.40
C VAL A 591 -31.49 -33.45 13.68
N GLU A 592 -32.71 -33.95 13.86
CA GLU A 592 -33.45 -33.73 15.09
C GLU A 592 -32.72 -34.44 16.26
N PRO A 593 -32.36 -33.70 17.35
CA PRO A 593 -31.56 -34.26 18.43
C PRO A 593 -32.26 -35.42 19.15
N HIS A 594 -31.76 -36.63 19.01
CA HIS A 594 -32.19 -37.81 19.74
C HIS A 594 -31.08 -38.85 19.70
N LYS A 595 -30.88 -39.60 20.78
CA LYS A 595 -29.81 -40.60 20.89
C LYS A 595 -29.86 -41.71 19.81
N ASP A 596 -31.05 -41.99 19.27
CA ASP A 596 -31.28 -43.01 18.25
C ASP A 596 -31.37 -42.43 16.83
N SER A 597 -31.13 -41.13 16.65
CA SER A 597 -31.03 -40.53 15.33
C SER A 597 -29.77 -41.03 14.65
N GLN A 598 -29.85 -41.35 13.37
CA GLN A 598 -28.73 -41.93 12.63
C GLN A 598 -28.68 -41.41 11.18
N VAL A 599 -27.54 -40.98 10.73
CA VAL A 599 -27.24 -40.66 9.33
C VAL A 599 -27.12 -41.99 8.56
N LEU A 600 -27.90 -42.13 7.49
CA LEU A 600 -27.94 -43.32 6.64
C LEU A 600 -27.20 -43.11 5.31
N TYR A 601 -27.13 -41.84 4.83
CA TYR A 601 -26.41 -41.44 3.66
C TYR A 601 -25.98 -40.00 3.81
N PHE A 602 -24.76 -39.68 3.39
CA PHE A 602 -24.20 -38.33 3.40
C PHE A 602 -23.28 -38.12 2.20
N SER A 603 -23.43 -36.99 1.54
CA SER A 603 -22.45 -36.53 0.52
C SER A 603 -22.25 -35.04 0.57
N ALA A 604 -21.05 -34.58 0.21
CA ALA A 604 -20.70 -33.17 0.06
C ALA A 604 -20.48 -32.90 -1.43
N ASN A 605 -21.23 -31.95 -1.97
CA ASN A 605 -21.27 -31.59 -3.39
C ASN A 605 -20.78 -30.18 -3.59
N PRO A 606 -19.49 -29.97 -4.00
CA PRO A 606 -18.85 -28.63 -4.03
C PRO A 606 -19.48 -27.62 -5.01
N ASN A 607 -20.26 -28.09 -5.97
CA ASN A 607 -20.99 -27.22 -6.91
C ASN A 607 -22.50 -27.55 -6.94
N GLY A 608 -23.06 -28.07 -5.85
CA GLY A 608 -24.48 -28.37 -5.74
C GLY A 608 -24.97 -29.48 -6.67
N GLU A 609 -24.11 -30.46 -6.97
CA GLU A 609 -24.46 -31.60 -7.78
C GLU A 609 -25.64 -32.37 -7.10
N ALA A 610 -26.60 -32.80 -7.93
CA ALA A 610 -27.77 -33.50 -7.49
C ALA A 610 -27.66 -34.97 -7.86
N GLU A 611 -27.28 -35.77 -6.87
CA GLU A 611 -27.07 -37.21 -7.03
C GLU A 611 -28.38 -37.96 -7.18
N VAL A 612 -28.35 -39.14 -7.83
CA VAL A 612 -29.43 -40.13 -7.80
C VAL A 612 -29.00 -41.27 -6.91
N ILE A 613 -29.79 -41.55 -5.90
CA ILE A 613 -29.55 -42.65 -4.94
C ILE A 613 -30.60 -43.72 -5.08
N SER A 614 -30.24 -45.01 -4.87
CA SER A 614 -31.15 -46.15 -4.77
C SER A 614 -31.36 -46.48 -3.30
N VAL A 615 -32.58 -46.41 -2.84
CA VAL A 615 -33.01 -46.78 -1.46
C VAL A 615 -33.50 -48.19 -1.46
N ILE A 616 -32.94 -49.05 -0.60
CA ILE A 616 -33.26 -50.47 -0.48
C ILE A 616 -33.76 -50.72 0.95
N LEU A 617 -34.98 -51.24 1.09
CA LEU A 617 -35.60 -51.55 2.38
C LEU A 617 -35.22 -52.95 2.91
N ARG A 618 -35.36 -53.08 4.22
CA ARG A 618 -35.38 -54.43 4.83
C ARG A 618 -36.71 -55.13 4.49
N GLN A 619 -36.67 -56.39 4.16
CA GLN A 619 -37.86 -57.19 3.86
C GLN A 619 -38.79 -57.31 5.09
N ALA A 620 -40.01 -56.80 4.96
CA ALA A 620 -41.06 -56.90 5.94
C ALA A 620 -42.36 -57.26 5.22
N GLY A 621 -43.17 -58.05 5.81
CA GLY A 621 -44.34 -58.71 5.16
C GLY A 621 -45.39 -57.78 4.53
N SER A 622 -45.38 -56.49 4.91
CA SER A 622 -46.29 -55.43 4.39
C SER A 622 -45.70 -54.56 3.26
N VAL A 623 -44.42 -54.75 2.88
CA VAL A 623 -43.75 -53.86 1.93
C VAL A 623 -43.84 -54.41 0.52
N LYS A 624 -44.56 -53.71 -0.36
CA LYS A 624 -44.73 -54.09 -1.77
C LYS A 624 -43.58 -53.69 -2.69
N LYS A 625 -42.86 -52.54 -2.42
CA LYS A 625 -41.76 -52.04 -3.20
C LYS A 625 -40.50 -51.96 -2.32
N LEU A 626 -39.52 -52.82 -2.56
CA LEU A 626 -38.29 -52.94 -1.76
C LEU A 626 -37.15 -52.04 -2.23
N LYS A 627 -37.19 -51.55 -3.48
CA LYS A 627 -36.16 -50.67 -4.05
C LYS A 627 -36.80 -49.60 -4.92
N TRP A 628 -36.28 -48.33 -4.80
CA TRP A 628 -36.60 -47.24 -5.71
C TRP A 628 -35.45 -46.23 -5.70
N ASP A 629 -35.43 -45.37 -6.74
CA ASP A 629 -34.45 -44.34 -6.89
C ASP A 629 -35.06 -43.02 -6.43
N ILE A 630 -34.19 -42.12 -5.90
CA ILE A 630 -34.53 -40.76 -5.51
C ILE A 630 -33.48 -39.86 -6.14
N ASN A 631 -33.92 -38.80 -6.84
CA ASN A 631 -33.07 -37.76 -7.39
C ASN A 631 -33.02 -36.57 -6.40
N PHE A 632 -31.84 -36.19 -5.97
CA PHE A 632 -31.69 -34.98 -5.13
C PHE A 632 -32.06 -33.69 -5.84
N ALA A 633 -32.14 -33.68 -7.18
CA ALA A 633 -32.61 -32.51 -7.91
C ALA A 633 -34.05 -32.10 -7.52
N ASP A 634 -34.88 -33.09 -7.12
CA ASP A 634 -36.24 -32.86 -6.70
C ASP A 634 -36.35 -32.33 -5.25
N ILE A 635 -35.24 -32.23 -4.55
CA ILE A 635 -35.19 -31.82 -3.13
C ILE A 635 -34.67 -30.39 -3.07
N LEU A 636 -35.47 -29.46 -2.56
CA LEU A 636 -35.09 -28.07 -2.37
C LEU A 636 -33.95 -27.93 -1.35
N ILE A 637 -32.99 -27.05 -1.66
CA ILE A 637 -31.94 -26.67 -0.72
C ILE A 637 -32.57 -25.79 0.35
N LYS A 638 -32.50 -26.20 1.63
CA LYS A 638 -33.07 -25.47 2.78
C LYS A 638 -31.99 -25.23 3.86
N GLY A 639 -32.33 -24.50 4.90
CA GLY A 639 -31.44 -24.34 6.05
C GLY A 639 -31.05 -25.65 6.73
N ARG A 640 -29.85 -25.72 7.32
CA ARG A 640 -29.31 -26.93 7.98
C ARG A 640 -30.24 -27.52 9.08
N SER A 641 -30.99 -26.67 9.76
CA SER A 641 -31.93 -27.07 10.84
C SER A 641 -33.27 -27.62 10.33
N SER A 642 -33.54 -27.63 9.01
CA SER A 642 -34.76 -28.16 8.44
C SER A 642 -34.84 -29.67 8.65
N ARG A 643 -36.06 -30.19 8.91
CA ARG A 643 -36.28 -31.62 9.09
C ARG A 643 -36.12 -32.42 7.80
N GLY A 644 -36.42 -31.84 6.66
CA GLY A 644 -36.39 -32.45 5.34
C GLY A 644 -37.73 -33.13 4.94
N ASN A 645 -37.70 -33.84 3.81
CA ASN A 645 -38.85 -34.56 3.26
C ASN A 645 -38.87 -36.03 3.73
N ILE A 646 -40.04 -36.63 3.93
CA ILE A 646 -40.16 -38.04 4.33
C ILE A 646 -39.75 -38.92 3.16
N VAL A 647 -38.86 -39.88 3.41
CA VAL A 647 -38.45 -40.95 2.49
C VAL A 647 -39.31 -42.18 2.69
N THR A 648 -39.37 -42.70 3.93
CA THR A 648 -40.13 -43.88 4.27
C THR A 648 -40.30 -44.06 5.76
N LYS A 649 -41.38 -44.71 6.18
CA LYS A 649 -41.63 -45.15 7.56
C LYS A 649 -40.97 -46.53 7.84
N TYR A 650 -40.53 -47.25 6.83
CA TYR A 650 -39.95 -48.57 6.92
C TYR A 650 -38.43 -48.53 7.13
N ALA A 651 -37.88 -49.59 7.70
CA ALA A 651 -36.45 -49.63 7.95
C ALA A 651 -35.66 -49.80 6.64
N ILE A 652 -34.74 -48.87 6.40
CA ILE A 652 -33.81 -48.91 5.26
C ILE A 652 -32.73 -49.95 5.58
N LYS A 653 -32.43 -50.81 4.61
CA LYS A 653 -31.32 -51.78 4.67
C LYS A 653 -30.00 -51.10 4.27
N ARG A 654 -30.01 -50.39 3.15
CA ARG A 654 -28.85 -49.60 2.63
C ARG A 654 -29.30 -48.57 1.60
N ILE A 655 -28.45 -47.60 1.36
CA ILE A 655 -28.59 -46.60 0.31
C ILE A 655 -27.35 -46.69 -0.56
N GLU A 656 -27.52 -46.73 -1.88
CA GLU A 656 -26.43 -46.82 -2.85
C GLU A 656 -26.47 -45.60 -3.77
N LEU A 657 -25.29 -44.97 -4.03
CA LEU A 657 -25.15 -43.94 -5.08
C LEU A 657 -25.36 -44.63 -6.44
N LYS A 658 -26.29 -44.12 -7.24
CA LYS A 658 -26.56 -44.61 -8.59
C LYS A 658 -25.89 -43.75 -9.65
N GLU A 659 -25.98 -42.43 -9.49
CA GLU A 659 -25.45 -41.45 -10.43
C GLU A 659 -25.06 -40.16 -9.70
N LYS A 660 -23.93 -39.53 -10.08
CA LYS A 660 -23.46 -38.29 -9.48
C LYS A 660 -24.34 -37.09 -9.79
N GLY A 661 -25.03 -37.06 -10.92
CA GLY A 661 -25.86 -35.96 -11.37
C GLY A 661 -25.08 -34.67 -11.70
N VAL A 662 -25.82 -33.62 -12.00
CA VAL A 662 -25.30 -32.32 -12.39
C VAL A 662 -25.66 -31.23 -11.39
N SER A 663 -25.00 -30.05 -11.47
CA SER A 663 -25.28 -28.92 -10.60
C SER A 663 -26.69 -28.33 -10.82
N THR A 664 -27.41 -28.10 -9.73
CA THR A 664 -28.74 -27.42 -9.73
C THR A 664 -28.65 -25.93 -9.42
N LEU A 665 -27.46 -25.38 -9.30
CA LEU A 665 -27.22 -24.00 -8.90
C LEU A 665 -27.14 -23.05 -10.12
N LYS A 666 -27.25 -21.74 -9.86
CA LYS A 666 -27.08 -20.69 -10.88
C LYS A 666 -25.74 -20.82 -11.60
N PRO A 667 -25.62 -20.38 -12.88
CA PRO A 667 -24.40 -20.39 -13.65
C PRO A 667 -23.24 -19.71 -12.90
N ARG A 668 -22.02 -20.15 -13.16
CA ARG A 668 -20.80 -19.50 -12.63
C ARG A 668 -19.80 -19.22 -13.73
N LYS A 669 -19.08 -18.10 -13.65
CA LYS A 669 -17.96 -17.79 -14.53
C LYS A 669 -16.76 -18.67 -14.21
N ILE A 670 -16.10 -19.18 -15.23
CA ILE A 670 -14.90 -20.03 -15.13
C ILE A 670 -13.81 -19.44 -15.99
N TRP A 671 -12.61 -19.38 -15.45
CA TRP A 671 -11.38 -18.94 -16.12
C TRP A 671 -10.41 -20.12 -16.21
N TYR A 672 -9.57 -20.08 -17.25
CA TYR A 672 -8.46 -21.02 -17.41
C TYR A 672 -7.13 -20.29 -17.18
N ASP A 673 -6.34 -20.79 -16.25
CA ASP A 673 -4.99 -20.29 -16.01
C ASP A 673 -3.98 -21.13 -16.82
N PRO A 674 -3.38 -20.57 -17.90
CA PRO A 674 -2.47 -21.31 -18.78
C PRO A 674 -1.11 -21.60 -18.14
N ILE A 675 -0.79 -21.02 -16.98
CA ILE A 675 0.48 -21.22 -16.29
C ILE A 675 0.43 -22.45 -15.41
N VAL A 676 -0.68 -22.62 -14.69
CA VAL A 676 -0.91 -23.78 -13.81
C VAL A 676 -1.74 -24.87 -14.48
N HIS A 677 -2.22 -24.67 -15.70
CA HIS A 677 -3.10 -25.57 -16.46
C HIS A 677 -4.33 -26.04 -15.68
N ARG A 678 -5.01 -25.10 -15.00
CA ARG A 678 -6.20 -25.39 -14.18
C ARG A 678 -7.30 -24.36 -14.40
N LEU A 679 -8.52 -24.79 -14.11
CA LEU A 679 -9.66 -23.90 -14.02
C LEU A 679 -9.69 -23.18 -12.67
N ASN A 680 -10.27 -21.96 -12.68
CA ASN A 680 -10.56 -21.22 -11.47
C ASN A 680 -11.84 -20.38 -11.61
N THR A 681 -12.31 -19.84 -10.51
CA THR A 681 -13.47 -18.93 -10.43
C THR A 681 -13.08 -17.57 -9.85
N GLU A 682 -11.77 -17.28 -9.80
CA GLU A 682 -11.17 -16.14 -9.13
C GLU A 682 -10.75 -15.02 -10.10
N GLY A 683 -11.10 -15.14 -11.39
CA GLY A 683 -10.76 -14.16 -12.42
C GLY A 683 -9.33 -14.24 -12.95
N ARG A 684 -8.63 -15.37 -12.76
CA ARG A 684 -7.22 -15.52 -13.15
C ARG A 684 -7.09 -16.19 -14.49
N GLY A 685 -6.33 -15.58 -15.39
CA GLY A 685 -6.12 -16.07 -16.76
C GLY A 685 -7.25 -15.70 -17.70
N GLU A 686 -7.60 -16.59 -18.61
CA GLU A 686 -8.55 -16.38 -19.70
C GLU A 686 -9.98 -16.76 -19.28
N LEU A 687 -10.95 -15.86 -19.48
CA LEU A 687 -12.37 -16.15 -19.22
C LEU A 687 -12.93 -17.10 -20.28
N LEU A 688 -13.35 -18.30 -19.88
CA LEU A 688 -13.98 -19.29 -20.75
C LEU A 688 -15.49 -19.08 -20.90
N GLY A 689 -16.13 -18.29 -20.01
CA GLY A 689 -17.54 -17.96 -20.04
C GLY A 689 -18.30 -18.35 -18.77
N SER A 690 -19.64 -18.28 -18.84
CA SER A 690 -20.55 -18.66 -17.77
C SER A 690 -21.08 -20.07 -18.00
N PHE A 691 -20.96 -20.96 -16.98
CA PHE A 691 -21.27 -22.39 -17.06
C PHE A 691 -22.43 -22.77 -16.17
N LYS A 692 -23.43 -23.44 -16.76
CA LYS A 692 -24.53 -24.15 -16.08
C LYS A 692 -24.11 -25.60 -15.78
N GLY A 693 -24.95 -26.34 -15.05
CA GLY A 693 -24.65 -27.72 -14.65
C GLY A 693 -24.35 -28.70 -15.80
N GLU A 694 -24.95 -28.48 -16.96
CA GLU A 694 -24.81 -29.34 -18.14
C GLU A 694 -23.74 -28.89 -19.13
N ASP A 695 -23.22 -27.67 -18.97
CA ASP A 695 -22.23 -27.11 -19.87
C ASP A 695 -20.91 -27.87 -19.80
N ARG A 696 -20.25 -27.98 -20.93
CA ARG A 696 -18.99 -28.73 -21.08
C ARG A 696 -17.90 -27.84 -21.64
N LEU A 697 -16.66 -28.23 -21.43
CA LEU A 697 -15.49 -27.65 -22.04
C LEU A 697 -15.11 -28.47 -23.28
N LEU A 698 -14.78 -27.81 -24.37
CA LEU A 698 -14.13 -28.36 -25.55
C LEU A 698 -12.62 -28.30 -25.36
N LEU A 699 -11.95 -29.42 -25.57
CA LEU A 699 -10.50 -29.52 -25.50
C LEU A 699 -9.98 -30.05 -26.82
N ILE A 700 -9.00 -29.39 -27.42
CA ILE A 700 -8.29 -29.85 -28.62
C ILE A 700 -6.79 -29.84 -28.35
N SER A 701 -6.14 -31.00 -28.51
CA SER A 701 -4.70 -31.15 -28.31
C SER A 701 -3.89 -31.02 -29.59
N LYS A 702 -2.58 -30.79 -29.45
CA LYS A 702 -1.61 -30.86 -30.58
C LYS A 702 -1.58 -32.22 -31.29
N ASP A 703 -1.92 -33.27 -30.56
CA ASP A 703 -2.03 -34.64 -31.07
C ASP A 703 -3.33 -34.88 -31.85
N ALA A 704 -4.03 -33.81 -32.19
CA ALA A 704 -5.28 -33.86 -32.93
C ALA A 704 -6.41 -34.65 -32.25
N ILE A 705 -6.42 -34.71 -30.94
CA ILE A 705 -7.50 -35.30 -30.13
C ILE A 705 -8.50 -34.25 -29.75
N VAL A 706 -9.78 -34.47 -30.02
CA VAL A 706 -10.90 -33.63 -29.60
C VAL A 706 -11.70 -34.38 -28.54
N LYS A 707 -11.99 -33.74 -27.45
CA LYS A 707 -12.87 -34.24 -26.39
C LYS A 707 -13.64 -33.14 -25.67
N THR A 708 -14.72 -33.50 -25.04
CA THR A 708 -15.41 -32.62 -24.13
C THR A 708 -15.41 -33.16 -22.72
N VAL A 709 -15.28 -32.28 -21.74
CA VAL A 709 -15.27 -32.63 -20.32
C VAL A 709 -16.21 -31.73 -19.53
N ILE A 710 -16.74 -32.22 -18.42
CA ILE A 710 -17.48 -31.36 -17.47
C ILE A 710 -16.44 -30.51 -16.74
N PRO A 711 -16.66 -29.20 -16.60
CA PRO A 711 -15.70 -28.32 -15.91
C PRO A 711 -15.62 -28.65 -14.42
N ASP A 712 -14.49 -29.23 -14.00
CA ASP A 712 -14.15 -29.48 -12.61
C ASP A 712 -12.88 -28.73 -12.23
N LEU A 713 -12.95 -27.91 -11.18
CA LEU A 713 -11.83 -27.09 -10.72
C LEU A 713 -10.63 -27.89 -10.21
N SER A 714 -10.81 -29.18 -9.94
CA SER A 714 -9.74 -30.09 -9.56
C SER A 714 -8.92 -30.63 -10.73
N LEU A 715 -9.43 -30.55 -11.98
CA LEU A 715 -8.77 -31.08 -13.16
C LEU A 715 -7.49 -30.30 -13.46
N HIS A 716 -6.46 -31.08 -13.82
CA HIS A 716 -5.23 -30.56 -14.38
C HIS A 716 -5.21 -30.88 -15.88
N PHE A 717 -5.00 -29.87 -16.70
CA PHE A 717 -5.00 -30.03 -18.14
C PHE A 717 -3.59 -30.22 -18.68
N ASP A 718 -3.47 -30.96 -19.78
CA ASP A 718 -2.19 -31.20 -20.46
C ASP A 718 -1.66 -29.89 -21.05
N PRO A 719 -0.36 -29.60 -20.91
CA PRO A 719 0.31 -28.46 -21.59
C PRO A 719 0.21 -28.50 -23.14
N ASN A 720 -0.10 -29.65 -23.70
CA ASN A 720 -0.26 -29.87 -25.16
C ASN A 720 -1.63 -29.41 -25.71
N LEU A 721 -2.49 -28.76 -24.91
CA LEU A 721 -3.72 -28.22 -25.40
C LEU A 721 -3.47 -27.03 -26.36
N LEU A 722 -4.19 -27.04 -27.48
CA LEU A 722 -4.27 -25.92 -28.42
C LEU A 722 -5.47 -25.03 -28.15
N ILE A 723 -6.61 -25.66 -27.82
CA ILE A 723 -7.88 -24.94 -27.58
C ILE A 723 -8.52 -25.50 -26.31
N ILE A 724 -8.94 -24.59 -25.45
CA ILE A 724 -9.85 -24.82 -24.34
C ILE A 724 -10.91 -23.73 -24.36
N GLU A 725 -12.17 -24.08 -24.54
CA GLU A 725 -13.29 -23.13 -24.54
C GLU A 725 -14.59 -23.78 -24.06
N LYS A 726 -15.61 -22.95 -23.78
CA LYS A 726 -16.97 -23.47 -23.54
C LYS A 726 -17.47 -24.15 -24.81
N TRP A 727 -17.87 -25.41 -24.70
CA TRP A 727 -18.38 -26.17 -25.83
C TRP A 727 -19.76 -25.71 -26.28
N ASN A 728 -19.89 -25.38 -27.55
CA ASN A 728 -21.14 -25.14 -28.24
C ASN A 728 -21.36 -26.26 -29.25
N PRO A 729 -22.41 -27.11 -29.12
CA PRO A 729 -22.65 -28.24 -30.02
C PRO A 729 -22.93 -27.85 -31.47
N GLU A 730 -23.37 -26.61 -31.71
CA GLU A 730 -23.69 -26.12 -33.07
C GLU A 730 -22.47 -25.49 -33.75
N LYS A 731 -21.41 -25.19 -32.99
CA LYS A 731 -20.20 -24.49 -33.47
C LYS A 731 -19.24 -25.48 -34.14
N PRO A 732 -18.98 -25.33 -35.45
CA PRO A 732 -18.13 -26.29 -36.17
C PRO A 732 -16.65 -26.06 -35.88
N ILE A 733 -15.91 -27.17 -35.86
CA ILE A 733 -14.46 -27.18 -35.78
C ILE A 733 -13.90 -27.30 -37.16
N SER A 734 -12.99 -26.42 -37.52
CA SER A 734 -12.30 -26.43 -38.84
C SER A 734 -10.84 -26.85 -38.66
N VAL A 735 -10.38 -27.77 -39.48
CA VAL A 735 -9.05 -28.38 -39.38
C VAL A 735 -8.38 -28.42 -40.77
N ILE A 736 -7.10 -28.01 -40.81
CA ILE A 736 -6.23 -28.28 -41.97
C ILE A 736 -5.15 -29.23 -41.50
N HIS A 737 -4.97 -30.33 -42.23
CA HIS A 737 -4.01 -31.37 -41.85
C HIS A 737 -3.27 -31.95 -43.06
N TYR A 738 -2.09 -32.45 -42.80
CA TYR A 738 -1.36 -33.31 -43.75
C TYR A 738 -1.76 -34.76 -43.51
N GLU A 739 -2.18 -35.43 -44.58
CA GLU A 739 -2.55 -36.85 -44.55
C GLU A 739 -1.33 -37.70 -44.98
N GLY A 740 -0.77 -38.46 -44.04
CA GLY A 740 0.48 -39.20 -44.25
C GLY A 740 0.39 -40.34 -45.23
N GLU A 741 -0.78 -41.00 -45.35
CA GLU A 741 -0.98 -42.11 -46.29
C GLU A 741 -1.13 -41.60 -47.73
N LYS A 742 -1.80 -40.48 -47.93
CA LYS A 742 -2.03 -39.86 -49.25
C LYS A 742 -0.99 -38.84 -49.64
N GLU A 743 -0.11 -38.46 -48.72
CA GLU A 743 0.94 -37.45 -48.86
C GLU A 743 0.42 -36.12 -49.44
N ARG A 744 -0.74 -35.67 -48.97
CA ARG A 744 -1.45 -34.44 -49.40
C ARG A 744 -2.07 -33.68 -48.24
N TYR A 745 -2.40 -32.44 -48.49
CA TYR A 745 -3.05 -31.54 -47.52
C TYR A 745 -4.55 -31.52 -47.72
N PHE A 746 -5.28 -31.68 -46.61
CA PHE A 746 -6.74 -31.70 -46.57
C PHE A 746 -7.26 -30.68 -45.60
N ILE A 747 -8.45 -30.18 -45.91
CA ILE A 747 -9.24 -29.32 -45.06
C ILE A 747 -10.56 -29.98 -44.74
N LYS A 748 -10.98 -29.93 -43.50
CA LYS A 748 -12.27 -30.48 -43.05
C LYS A 748 -12.93 -29.60 -42.02
N ARG A 749 -14.24 -29.72 -41.93
CA ARG A 749 -15.10 -29.00 -40.98
C ARG A 749 -16.14 -29.98 -40.45
N PHE A 750 -16.29 -30.05 -39.11
CA PHE A 750 -17.12 -31.04 -38.46
C PHE A 750 -17.71 -30.52 -37.14
N LEU A 751 -18.74 -31.23 -36.63
CA LEU A 751 -19.27 -31.05 -35.29
C LEU A 751 -18.89 -32.21 -34.39
N VAL A 752 -18.79 -31.97 -33.07
CA VAL A 752 -18.56 -33.05 -32.12
C VAL A 752 -19.88 -33.80 -31.87
N GLU A 753 -20.01 -34.99 -32.42
CA GLU A 753 -21.24 -35.80 -32.34
C GLU A 753 -21.41 -36.53 -31.01
N ASN A 754 -20.30 -36.95 -30.39
CA ASN A 754 -20.29 -37.72 -29.14
C ASN A 754 -19.53 -37.00 -28.02
N PRO A 755 -20.21 -36.24 -27.18
CA PRO A 755 -19.54 -35.43 -26.15
C PRO A 755 -18.84 -36.24 -25.04
N ASN A 756 -19.05 -37.53 -24.96
CA ASN A 756 -18.44 -38.37 -23.91
C ASN A 756 -17.26 -39.20 -24.42
N ARG A 757 -16.80 -38.96 -25.65
CA ARG A 757 -15.76 -39.77 -26.27
C ARG A 757 -14.59 -38.91 -26.76
N GLU A 758 -13.39 -39.40 -26.58
CA GLU A 758 -12.19 -38.83 -27.24
C GLU A 758 -12.14 -39.32 -28.66
N GLU A 759 -11.94 -38.37 -29.62
CA GLU A 759 -11.90 -38.70 -31.05
C GLU A 759 -10.64 -38.09 -31.68
N LEU A 760 -9.87 -38.93 -32.39
CA LEU A 760 -8.77 -38.49 -33.23
C LEU A 760 -9.33 -37.89 -34.53
N VAL A 761 -8.98 -36.62 -34.81
CA VAL A 761 -9.55 -35.91 -35.99
C VAL A 761 -8.72 -36.00 -37.24
N ILE A 762 -7.55 -36.59 -37.21
CA ILE A 762 -6.70 -36.90 -38.38
C ILE A 762 -6.48 -38.42 -38.41
N SER A 763 -5.85 -38.95 -39.49
CA SER A 763 -5.52 -40.39 -39.53
C SER A 763 -4.40 -40.72 -38.52
N ASP A 764 -4.44 -41.95 -38.00
CA ASP A 764 -3.41 -42.51 -37.11
C ASP A 764 -2.16 -42.96 -37.86
N HIS A 765 -1.76 -42.21 -38.88
CA HIS A 765 -0.57 -42.49 -39.64
C HIS A 765 0.62 -41.65 -39.11
N PRO A 766 1.83 -42.23 -38.93
CA PRO A 766 2.96 -41.52 -38.27
C PRO A 766 3.40 -40.24 -38.94
N LYS A 767 3.12 -40.04 -40.22
CA LYS A 767 3.41 -38.81 -40.95
C LYS A 767 2.27 -37.81 -40.98
N SER A 768 1.09 -38.16 -40.47
CA SER A 768 -0.05 -37.26 -40.46
C SER A 768 0.17 -36.16 -39.38
N GLN A 769 -0.16 -34.90 -39.74
CA GLN A 769 0.10 -33.75 -38.89
C GLN A 769 -1.08 -32.77 -38.91
N LEU A 770 -1.48 -32.32 -37.76
CA LEU A 770 -2.39 -31.20 -37.57
C LEU A 770 -1.62 -29.88 -37.84
N LEU A 771 -2.05 -29.10 -38.82
CA LEU A 771 -1.36 -27.86 -39.20
C LEU A 771 -2.12 -26.63 -38.75
N PHE A 772 -3.48 -26.69 -38.70
CA PHE A 772 -4.32 -25.58 -38.32
C PHE A 772 -5.60 -26.11 -37.66
N VAL A 773 -6.07 -25.44 -36.64
CA VAL A 773 -7.39 -25.68 -36.03
C VAL A 773 -8.03 -24.40 -35.65
N SER A 774 -9.31 -24.25 -35.89
CA SER A 774 -10.12 -23.08 -35.51
C SER A 774 -11.51 -23.52 -35.13
N THR A 775 -12.03 -22.90 -34.07
CA THR A 775 -13.43 -23.01 -33.61
C THR A 775 -14.25 -21.79 -33.98
N GLN A 776 -13.73 -20.88 -34.78
CA GLN A 776 -14.47 -19.73 -35.26
C GLN A 776 -15.59 -20.14 -36.24
N TRP A 777 -16.72 -19.41 -36.25
CA TRP A 777 -17.83 -19.71 -37.14
C TRP A 777 -17.46 -19.61 -38.62
N ARG A 778 -16.69 -18.57 -38.97
CA ARG A 778 -16.30 -18.26 -40.36
C ARG A 778 -14.81 -18.01 -40.45
N PRO A 779 -13.96 -19.05 -40.19
CA PRO A 779 -12.52 -18.91 -40.13
C PRO A 779 -11.88 -18.65 -41.48
N MET A 780 -10.89 -17.76 -41.49
CA MET A 780 -10.06 -17.42 -42.63
C MET A 780 -8.61 -17.84 -42.37
N ALA A 781 -7.92 -18.32 -43.36
CA ALA A 781 -6.51 -18.69 -43.25
C ALA A 781 -5.74 -18.31 -44.51
N GLU A 782 -4.49 -17.91 -44.34
CA GLU A 782 -3.52 -17.75 -45.45
C GLU A 782 -2.61 -18.95 -45.46
N VAL A 783 -2.58 -19.63 -46.63
CA VAL A 783 -1.72 -20.76 -46.88
C VAL A 783 -0.45 -20.29 -47.60
N ILE A 784 0.69 -20.46 -46.95
CA ILE A 784 2.02 -20.09 -47.44
C ILE A 784 2.73 -21.33 -47.95
N PHE A 785 3.10 -21.35 -49.21
CA PHE A 785 3.75 -22.52 -49.83
C PHE A 785 5.29 -22.46 -49.72
N THR A 786 5.94 -23.63 -49.74
CA THR A 786 7.37 -23.72 -49.73
C THR A 786 7.91 -23.39 -51.12
N LYS A 787 8.97 -22.57 -51.22
CA LYS A 787 9.61 -22.24 -52.50
C LYS A 787 10.28 -23.49 -53.09
N THR A 788 9.73 -24.00 -54.19
CA THR A 788 10.30 -25.11 -54.96
C THR A 788 10.52 -24.62 -56.40
N GLY A 789 11.78 -24.38 -56.81
CA GLY A 789 12.15 -24.07 -58.20
C GLY A 789 11.99 -22.60 -58.59
N ARG A 790 11.95 -22.34 -59.93
CA ARG A 790 11.85 -20.99 -60.51
C ARG A 790 10.44 -20.35 -60.49
N GLU A 791 9.40 -21.15 -60.27
CA GLU A 791 8.02 -20.65 -60.15
C GLU A 791 7.63 -20.51 -58.69
N ARG A 792 7.08 -19.36 -58.32
CA ARG A 792 6.62 -18.99 -56.97
C ARG A 792 5.13 -19.33 -56.93
N ALA A 793 4.74 -20.36 -56.20
CA ALA A 793 3.33 -20.48 -55.80
C ALA A 793 2.94 -19.25 -54.99
N GLU A 794 1.90 -18.54 -55.43
CA GLU A 794 1.35 -17.40 -54.67
C GLU A 794 0.66 -17.89 -53.42
N ASN A 795 0.76 -17.09 -52.33
CA ASN A 795 0.05 -17.38 -51.14
C ASN A 795 -1.47 -17.39 -51.42
N GLN A 796 -2.18 -18.33 -50.82
CA GLN A 796 -3.61 -18.50 -51.05
C GLN A 796 -4.39 -18.16 -49.77
N THR A 797 -5.27 -17.17 -49.86
CA THR A 797 -6.26 -16.93 -48.80
C THR A 797 -7.45 -17.85 -48.97
N VAL A 798 -7.81 -18.60 -47.93
CA VAL A 798 -8.89 -19.59 -47.93
C VAL A 798 -9.98 -19.17 -46.95
N ASN A 799 -11.21 -19.01 -47.50
CA ASN A 799 -12.42 -18.97 -46.71
C ASN A 799 -12.88 -20.40 -46.44
N ILE A 800 -12.71 -20.86 -45.21
CA ILE A 800 -12.92 -22.29 -44.89
C ILE A 800 -14.40 -22.66 -44.94
N GLU A 801 -15.30 -21.77 -44.64
CA GLU A 801 -16.75 -21.99 -44.72
C GLU A 801 -17.20 -22.23 -46.16
N GLU A 802 -16.71 -21.47 -47.11
CA GLU A 802 -17.05 -21.60 -48.53
C GLU A 802 -16.30 -22.80 -49.16
N PHE A 803 -15.12 -23.13 -48.66
CA PHE A 803 -14.30 -24.21 -49.22
C PHE A 803 -14.87 -25.62 -48.94
N ILE A 804 -15.48 -25.81 -47.76
CA ILE A 804 -15.99 -27.10 -47.34
C ILE A 804 -17.21 -26.98 -46.40
N ALA A 805 -18.28 -27.73 -46.75
CA ALA A 805 -19.42 -27.90 -45.86
C ALA A 805 -19.10 -28.77 -44.64
N ILE A 806 -19.88 -28.69 -43.58
CA ILE A 806 -19.80 -29.52 -42.38
C ILE A 806 -19.97 -30.99 -42.79
N LYS A 807 -19.02 -31.84 -42.37
CA LYS A 807 -19.03 -33.30 -42.60
C LYS A 807 -18.80 -34.02 -41.27
N GLY A 808 -18.97 -35.34 -41.25
CA GLY A 808 -18.66 -36.16 -40.07
C GLY A 808 -17.18 -36.09 -39.65
N ILE A 809 -16.91 -36.20 -38.36
CA ILE A 809 -15.56 -36.07 -37.77
C ILE A 809 -14.55 -37.03 -38.37
N LYS A 810 -14.98 -38.21 -38.86
CA LYS A 810 -14.11 -39.22 -39.47
C LYS A 810 -13.84 -38.95 -40.96
N ALA A 811 -14.48 -37.98 -41.58
CA ALA A 811 -14.22 -37.65 -43.00
C ALA A 811 -12.81 -37.09 -43.15
N ILE A 812 -12.16 -37.48 -44.26
CA ILE A 812 -10.81 -36.96 -44.57
C ILE A 812 -10.81 -35.47 -44.93
N GLY A 813 -11.94 -35.01 -45.47
CA GLY A 813 -12.11 -33.60 -45.91
C GLY A 813 -11.90 -33.45 -47.41
N ASN A 814 -11.85 -32.19 -47.87
CA ASN A 814 -11.53 -31.82 -49.24
C ASN A 814 -10.05 -31.58 -49.38
N GLN A 815 -9.45 -31.97 -50.53
CA GLN A 815 -8.07 -31.73 -50.78
C GLN A 815 -7.85 -30.21 -50.94
N LEU A 816 -6.91 -29.67 -50.15
CA LEU A 816 -6.52 -28.27 -50.15
C LEU A 816 -5.41 -28.02 -51.17
N SER A 817 -4.35 -28.83 -51.13
CA SER A 817 -3.22 -28.70 -52.03
C SER A 817 -2.43 -30.00 -52.17
N THR A 818 -1.74 -30.14 -53.31
CA THR A 818 -0.69 -31.14 -53.58
C THR A 818 0.71 -30.57 -53.33
N GLU A 819 0.83 -29.25 -53.29
CA GLU A 819 2.08 -28.55 -53.06
C GLU A 819 2.45 -28.50 -51.59
N ARG A 820 3.73 -28.41 -51.28
CA ARG A 820 4.21 -28.41 -49.93
C ARG A 820 3.93 -27.09 -49.27
N ILE A 821 3.07 -27.10 -48.23
CA ILE A 821 2.75 -25.96 -47.39
C ILE A 821 3.90 -25.75 -46.44
N LYS A 822 4.35 -24.47 -46.34
CA LYS A 822 5.35 -24.01 -45.39
C LYS A 822 4.71 -23.68 -44.04
N GLU A 823 3.60 -22.94 -44.08
CA GLU A 823 2.94 -22.39 -42.89
C GLU A 823 1.48 -22.07 -43.22
N ILE A 824 0.63 -22.15 -42.24
CA ILE A 824 -0.75 -21.65 -42.30
C ILE A 824 -0.93 -20.60 -41.25
N VAL A 825 -1.25 -19.39 -41.68
CA VAL A 825 -1.42 -18.24 -40.82
C VAL A 825 -2.95 -17.99 -40.64
N PRO A 826 -3.45 -17.98 -39.36
CA PRO A 826 -4.83 -17.58 -39.11
C PRO A 826 -5.02 -16.13 -39.50
N LEU A 827 -6.11 -15.81 -40.22
CA LEU A 827 -6.53 -14.46 -40.51
C LEU A 827 -7.76 -14.10 -39.67
N GLU A 828 -8.11 -12.83 -39.62
CA GLU A 828 -9.29 -12.36 -38.94
C GLU A 828 -10.55 -13.05 -39.52
N PRO A 829 -11.37 -13.72 -38.69
CA PRO A 829 -12.55 -14.43 -39.14
C PRO A 829 -13.59 -13.45 -39.69
N LEU A 830 -14.38 -13.91 -40.64
CA LEU A 830 -15.49 -13.10 -41.13
C LEU A 830 -16.57 -12.91 -40.07
N PRO A 831 -17.23 -11.73 -40.02
CA PRO A 831 -18.31 -11.44 -39.05
C PRO A 831 -19.39 -12.53 -39.08
N TYR A 832 -19.80 -12.96 -37.89
CA TYR A 832 -20.91 -13.88 -37.68
C TYR A 832 -21.69 -13.36 -36.47
N GLU A 833 -23.01 -13.12 -36.66
CA GLU A 833 -23.89 -12.76 -35.57
C GLU A 833 -24.32 -14.06 -34.86
N GLU A 834 -23.75 -14.35 -33.71
CA GLU A 834 -24.23 -15.44 -32.86
C GLU A 834 -25.67 -15.11 -32.43
N PRO A 835 -26.63 -16.06 -32.49
CA PRO A 835 -27.92 -15.89 -31.84
C PRO A 835 -27.67 -15.60 -30.38
N GLN A 836 -28.04 -14.39 -29.90
CA GLN A 836 -27.93 -14.04 -28.51
C GLN A 836 -28.75 -15.03 -27.70
N GLU A 837 -28.09 -15.82 -26.82
CA GLU A 837 -28.83 -16.44 -25.73
C GLU A 837 -29.44 -15.29 -24.91
N GLU A 838 -30.78 -15.22 -24.84
CA GLU A 838 -31.50 -14.29 -23.99
C GLU A 838 -30.95 -14.51 -22.57
N GLU A 839 -30.01 -13.62 -22.14
CA GLU A 839 -29.77 -13.40 -20.73
C GLU A 839 -31.10 -12.90 -20.16
N THR A 840 -31.84 -13.81 -19.55
CA THR A 840 -32.94 -13.39 -18.68
C THR A 840 -32.31 -12.55 -17.57
N ALA A 841 -32.31 -11.24 -17.81
CA ALA A 841 -32.05 -10.22 -16.81
C ALA A 841 -33.17 -10.32 -15.77
N THR A 842 -32.96 -11.14 -14.77
CA THR A 842 -33.68 -10.99 -13.51
C THR A 842 -32.99 -9.87 -12.77
N GLU A 843 -33.65 -8.72 -12.71
CA GLU A 843 -33.38 -7.60 -11.82
C GLU A 843 -33.01 -8.14 -10.45
N GLU A 844 -31.86 -7.72 -9.96
CA GLU A 844 -31.46 -7.87 -8.57
C GLU A 844 -32.43 -7.03 -7.73
N GLU A 845 -33.51 -7.59 -7.23
CA GLU A 845 -34.11 -7.12 -5.99
C GLU A 845 -33.06 -7.35 -4.89
N GLU A 846 -32.36 -6.30 -4.54
CA GLU A 846 -31.68 -6.16 -3.25
C GLU A 846 -32.75 -6.29 -2.15
N THR A 847 -33.03 -7.50 -1.72
CA THR A 847 -33.67 -7.71 -0.43
C THR A 847 -32.62 -7.36 0.63
N SER A 848 -32.71 -6.11 1.10
CA SER A 848 -32.09 -5.68 2.36
C SER A 848 -32.42 -6.71 3.45
N ALA A 849 -31.38 -7.36 3.96
CA ALA A 849 -31.48 -8.13 5.19
C ALA A 849 -31.91 -7.19 6.32
N PRO A 850 -32.81 -7.60 7.23
CA PRO A 850 -33.20 -6.77 8.35
C PRO A 850 -31.98 -6.50 9.23
N GLU A 851 -31.73 -5.21 9.48
CA GLU A 851 -30.76 -4.76 10.48
C GLU A 851 -31.05 -5.44 11.83
N VAL A 852 -30.13 -6.29 12.25
CA VAL A 852 -30.11 -6.77 13.63
C VAL A 852 -29.58 -5.61 14.47
N ILE A 853 -30.50 -4.87 15.10
CA ILE A 853 -30.21 -3.90 16.15
C ILE A 853 -29.51 -4.68 17.27
N GLN A 854 -28.20 -4.50 17.40
CA GLN A 854 -27.48 -4.90 18.62
C GLN A 854 -27.90 -3.95 19.75
N PRO A 855 -28.35 -4.46 20.91
CA PRO A 855 -28.60 -3.59 22.06
C PRO A 855 -27.27 -3.03 22.57
N ASP A 856 -27.21 -1.72 22.66
CA ASP A 856 -26.10 -0.96 23.20
C ASP A 856 -25.89 -1.32 24.69
N LEU A 857 -24.74 -1.89 25.03
CA LEU A 857 -24.40 -2.43 26.35
C LEU A 857 -23.88 -1.36 27.32
N PHE A 858 -23.97 -0.07 26.98
CA PHE A 858 -23.42 1.03 27.80
C PHE A 858 -24.38 2.19 28.10
N SER A 859 -25.69 1.98 28.06
CA SER A 859 -26.63 2.96 28.58
C SER A 859 -27.06 2.61 30.02
N GLY A 860 -26.22 2.92 31.01
CA GLY A 860 -26.56 2.65 32.41
C GLY A 860 -25.46 2.97 33.42
N LEU A 861 -24.76 4.10 33.24
CA LEU A 861 -23.91 4.66 34.30
C LEU A 861 -23.94 6.19 34.25
N ASP A 862 -25.11 6.75 34.57
CA ASP A 862 -25.27 8.11 35.07
C ASP A 862 -26.56 8.16 35.93
N GLN A 863 -26.39 7.76 37.19
CA GLN A 863 -27.11 8.32 38.35
C GLN A 863 -26.23 8.16 39.61
#